data_4e55883f65d6a9c51368d3969de5ff44
#
_entry.id   4e55883f65d6a9c51368d3969de5ff44
#
_cell.length_a   1.000
_cell.length_b   1.000
_cell.length_c   1.000
_cell.angle_alpha   90.00
_cell.angle_beta   90.00
_cell.angle_gamma   90.00
#
_symmetry.space_group_name_H-M   'P 1'
#
loop_
_entity.id
_entity.type
_entity.pdbx_description
1 polymer ?
#
loop_
_entity_poly.entity_id
_entity_poly.type
_entity_poly.pdbx_seq_one_letter_code
_entity_poly.pdbx_strand_id
1 'polypeptide(L)'
;MKSENASFSLATSVQPHSNQLGNDVWSVQCPNTGDIYNVRFDWDCSQAKRIYGQMLFLKGSIGRGYADENNRILVSSISSARQETAYIREICEYWEQEYPDRPLHTLNRAELANLLRKFAVKKSSLLNGSDELLGFSTIQIMSRLIDRTNNLYINGTLPDGFSYHITESFRKSAVAELLASHGLTYAEWKEGGTYGSIPMVCASLTVAEAIILIESDEAIIASKFFECWREFKEAPKLWFGENDRLALYRHIQTSQANHKSSRIIKWEASARSLGSSIDASTTKVFKKMPWNALGQLSDFCITLLKAALSIITILSGFRISETRSISTDGYEKHNDGSWWFKSENTKTENGFQSPRSLHGLVAQAANLITNLSALDPSDTDLPLFHCGFRSGAFNVALGWGKQTKEEWLSDSSFSLQTLRNWFRDFYRDFVLEKHPEAAQIHSHVSPHQARHTFAEFALRRFDGRIKEKIREHFRHQYGSAHTKRYTQYKLSESVREAQEQEYLREMIGRISENRLEEKFYGPAARRIEIELANVVAVTDEEFNEMLDTMAGNYSRFVAFEWGFCALPKGEEHLAKCHDRKTGTPNVDHHSCLEVCLGCPHSMNNEIQKETLIRAGISHNAIAKNHSLKAIADLSTSAVKLIERRILGK
;
A
#
# COMPACT_ATOMS: atom_id res chain seq x y z
N MET A 1 -25.68 36.83 6.49
CA MET A 1 -24.38 36.57 5.84
C MET A 1 -24.54 36.98 4.39
N LYS A 2 -23.83 38.01 3.96
CA LYS A 2 -23.89 38.51 2.59
C LYS A 2 -23.32 37.41 1.68
N SER A 3 -24.11 36.99 0.71
CA SER A 3 -23.64 36.21 -0.44
C SER A 3 -22.73 37.12 -1.25
N GLU A 4 -21.46 37.13 -0.98
CA GLU A 4 -20.49 37.69 -1.90
C GLU A 4 -20.49 36.79 -3.14
N ASN A 5 -21.08 37.31 -4.20
CA ASN A 5 -20.81 36.81 -5.55
C ASN A 5 -19.32 37.04 -5.80
N ALA A 6 -18.51 36.06 -5.44
CA ALA A 6 -17.08 36.08 -5.77
C ALA A 6 -16.98 36.01 -7.29
N SER A 7 -16.82 37.14 -7.93
CA SER A 7 -16.43 37.22 -9.32
C SER A 7 -14.98 36.74 -9.40
N PHE A 8 -14.79 35.50 -9.83
CA PHE A 8 -13.46 34.94 -10.04
C PHE A 8 -12.90 35.52 -11.33
N SER A 9 -12.11 36.58 -11.22
CA SER A 9 -11.38 37.12 -12.35
C SER A 9 -9.91 36.81 -12.27
N LEU A 10 -9.28 36.52 -13.39
CA LEU A 10 -7.84 36.35 -13.45
C LEU A 10 -7.15 37.69 -13.20
N ALA A 11 -6.34 37.75 -12.16
CA ALA A 11 -5.59 38.94 -11.79
C ALA A 11 -4.27 39.10 -12.56
N THR A 12 -3.89 38.13 -13.38
CA THR A 12 -2.58 38.16 -14.06
C THR A 12 -2.71 37.92 -15.56
N SER A 13 -1.92 38.65 -16.34
CA SER A 13 -1.81 38.57 -17.80
C SER A 13 -1.32 37.22 -18.34
N VAL A 14 -0.93 36.30 -17.45
CA VAL A 14 -0.35 34.99 -17.80
C VAL A 14 -1.41 33.89 -17.89
N GLN A 15 -2.61 34.12 -17.34
CA GLN A 15 -3.69 33.13 -17.39
C GLN A 15 -4.92 33.69 -18.09
N PRO A 16 -5.30 33.16 -19.26
CA PRO A 16 -6.42 33.68 -20.04
C PRO A 16 -7.81 33.29 -19.47
N HIS A 17 -7.85 32.46 -18.38
CA HIS A 17 -9.11 31.91 -17.89
C HIS A 17 -9.59 32.63 -16.64
N SER A 18 -10.83 33.10 -16.67
CA SER A 18 -11.55 33.63 -15.51
C SER A 18 -12.42 32.50 -14.90
N ASN A 19 -12.41 32.37 -13.58
CA ASN A 19 -13.23 31.39 -12.84
C ASN A 19 -14.67 31.88 -12.64
N GLN A 20 -15.28 32.45 -13.69
CA GLN A 20 -16.66 32.91 -13.70
C GLN A 20 -17.60 31.84 -14.25
N LEU A 21 -18.84 31.82 -13.72
CA LEU A 21 -19.89 30.95 -14.25
C LEU A 21 -20.09 31.21 -15.75
N GLY A 22 -20.18 30.14 -16.51
CA GLY A 22 -20.30 30.18 -17.97
C GLY A 22 -18.98 30.03 -18.72
N ASN A 23 -17.83 30.20 -18.09
CA ASN A 23 -16.53 29.95 -18.72
C ASN A 23 -16.18 28.45 -18.73
N ASP A 24 -15.71 27.95 -19.87
CA ASP A 24 -15.47 26.53 -20.08
C ASP A 24 -14.24 25.99 -19.32
N VAL A 25 -13.38 26.87 -18.82
CA VAL A 25 -12.13 26.44 -18.12
C VAL A 25 -11.96 27.25 -16.84
N TRP A 26 -11.73 26.51 -15.75
CA TRP A 26 -11.45 27.08 -14.43
C TRP A 26 -10.11 26.60 -13.89
N SER A 27 -9.41 27.48 -13.20
CA SER A 27 -8.15 27.16 -12.53
C SER A 27 -8.41 26.80 -11.06
N VAL A 28 -7.97 25.62 -10.66
CA VAL A 28 -8.06 25.15 -9.26
C VAL A 28 -6.67 24.90 -8.70
N GLN A 29 -6.50 25.09 -7.40
CA GLN A 29 -5.23 24.89 -6.72
C GLN A 29 -5.41 24.00 -5.47
N CYS A 30 -4.46 23.09 -5.27
CA CYS A 30 -4.32 22.32 -4.04
C CYS A 30 -3.37 23.07 -3.09
N PRO A 31 -3.82 23.63 -1.96
CA PRO A 31 -2.95 24.39 -1.07
C PRO A 31 -1.87 23.53 -0.41
N ASN A 32 -2.12 22.22 -0.25
CA ASN A 32 -1.18 21.30 0.39
C ASN A 32 0.03 20.94 -0.49
N THR A 33 -0.14 20.96 -1.81
CA THR A 33 0.92 20.59 -2.77
C THR A 33 1.36 21.76 -3.65
N GLY A 34 0.62 22.86 -3.64
CA GLY A 34 0.83 23.98 -4.56
C GLY A 34 0.40 23.71 -6.01
N ASP A 35 -0.01 22.47 -6.33
CA ASP A 35 -0.37 22.08 -7.69
C ASP A 35 -1.56 22.88 -8.22
N ILE A 36 -1.46 23.30 -9.47
CA ILE A 36 -2.52 24.00 -10.21
C ILE A 36 -3.03 23.10 -11.33
N TYR A 37 -4.33 23.10 -11.54
CA TYR A 37 -4.97 22.33 -12.59
C TYR A 37 -6.14 23.11 -13.22
N ASN A 38 -6.26 23.02 -14.55
CA ASN A 38 -7.38 23.59 -15.26
C ASN A 38 -8.50 22.55 -15.40
N VAL A 39 -9.62 22.80 -14.71
CA VAL A 39 -10.86 22.03 -14.83
C VAL A 39 -11.61 22.51 -16.06
N ARG A 40 -12.05 21.57 -16.92
CA ARG A 40 -12.78 21.88 -18.15
C ARG A 40 -14.25 21.55 -18.00
N PHE A 41 -15.11 22.47 -18.48
CA PHE A 41 -16.57 22.39 -18.50
C PHE A 41 -17.15 22.45 -19.93
N ASP A 42 -16.32 22.24 -20.95
CA ASP A 42 -16.69 22.12 -22.36
C ASP A 42 -17.41 20.78 -22.65
N TRP A 43 -18.47 20.51 -21.88
CA TRP A 43 -19.22 19.27 -21.92
C TRP A 43 -20.27 19.25 -23.00
N ASP A 44 -20.68 18.06 -23.45
CA ASP A 44 -21.72 17.87 -24.47
C ASP A 44 -23.13 18.03 -23.85
N CYS A 45 -23.41 19.24 -23.41
CA CYS A 45 -24.72 19.65 -22.88
C CYS A 45 -24.93 21.16 -23.03
N SER A 46 -26.17 21.62 -22.83
CA SER A 46 -26.54 23.02 -22.89
C SER A 46 -25.76 23.88 -21.88
N GLN A 47 -25.61 25.18 -22.22
CA GLN A 47 -24.90 26.12 -21.35
C GLN A 47 -25.54 26.21 -19.95
N ALA A 48 -26.86 26.13 -19.85
CA ALA A 48 -27.57 26.13 -18.56
C ALA A 48 -27.14 24.95 -17.67
N LYS A 49 -27.00 23.72 -18.23
CA LYS A 49 -26.56 22.53 -17.51
C LYS A 49 -25.08 22.57 -17.19
N ARG A 50 -24.23 23.16 -18.04
CA ARG A 50 -22.83 23.44 -17.71
C ARG A 50 -22.70 24.39 -16.50
N ILE A 51 -23.46 25.48 -16.49
CA ILE A 51 -23.49 26.42 -15.35
C ILE A 51 -24.00 25.72 -14.10
N TYR A 52 -25.01 24.86 -14.18
CA TYR A 52 -25.46 24.03 -13.06
C TYR A 52 -24.32 23.15 -12.53
N GLY A 53 -23.62 22.47 -13.42
CA GLY A 53 -22.47 21.64 -13.05
C GLY A 53 -21.34 22.43 -12.38
N GLN A 54 -21.06 23.64 -12.85
CA GLN A 54 -20.12 24.57 -12.22
C GLN A 54 -20.59 25.01 -10.83
N MET A 55 -21.87 25.32 -10.65
CA MET A 55 -22.45 25.64 -9.34
C MET A 55 -22.34 24.44 -8.38
N LEU A 56 -22.64 23.22 -8.86
CA LEU A 56 -22.50 21.99 -8.08
C LEU A 56 -21.04 21.75 -7.68
N PHE A 57 -20.08 21.96 -8.56
CA PHE A 57 -18.67 21.86 -8.25
C PHE A 57 -18.24 22.87 -7.17
N LEU A 58 -18.66 24.15 -7.29
CA LEU A 58 -18.34 25.20 -6.34
C LEU A 58 -18.93 24.95 -4.95
N LYS A 59 -20.19 24.57 -4.89
CA LYS A 59 -20.94 24.44 -3.63
C LYS A 59 -20.86 23.05 -3.02
N GLY A 60 -20.35 22.08 -3.78
CA GLY A 60 -20.38 20.67 -3.43
C GLY A 60 -19.44 20.24 -2.31
N SER A 61 -18.46 21.03 -1.89
CA SER A 61 -17.54 20.70 -0.79
C SER A 61 -17.41 21.86 0.18
N ILE A 62 -17.33 21.54 1.47
CA ILE A 62 -17.00 22.52 2.51
C ILE A 62 -15.62 23.11 2.18
N GLY A 63 -15.51 24.41 2.16
CA GLY A 63 -14.27 25.13 1.84
C GLY A 63 -14.08 25.47 0.35
N ARG A 64 -14.90 24.94 -0.55
CA ARG A 64 -14.91 25.42 -1.95
C ARG A 64 -15.65 26.74 -2.09
N GLY A 65 -15.23 27.53 -3.05
CA GLY A 65 -15.75 28.88 -3.26
C GLY A 65 -14.90 29.96 -2.61
N TYR A 66 -13.81 29.58 -1.91
CA TYR A 66 -12.75 30.49 -1.53
C TYR A 66 -11.72 30.53 -2.65
N ALA A 67 -11.38 31.72 -3.08
CA ALA A 67 -10.28 31.93 -4.00
C ALA A 67 -9.01 32.27 -3.21
N ASP A 68 -7.86 31.86 -3.73
CA ASP A 68 -6.57 32.35 -3.27
C ASP A 68 -6.36 33.82 -3.75
N GLU A 69 -5.20 34.38 -3.44
CA GLU A 69 -4.80 35.73 -3.88
C GLU A 69 -4.85 35.94 -5.41
N ASN A 70 -4.84 34.84 -6.18
CA ASN A 70 -4.91 34.82 -7.64
C ASN A 70 -6.30 34.39 -8.16
N ASN A 71 -7.35 34.44 -7.34
CA ASN A 71 -8.72 34.02 -7.65
C ASN A 71 -8.85 32.54 -8.07
N ARG A 72 -7.97 31.65 -7.59
CA ARG A 72 -8.06 30.21 -7.86
C ARG A 72 -8.96 29.53 -6.85
N ILE A 73 -9.75 28.56 -7.32
CA ILE A 73 -10.61 27.76 -6.45
C ILE A 73 -9.74 26.75 -5.69
N LEU A 74 -9.79 26.78 -4.36
CA LEU A 74 -9.04 25.86 -3.52
C LEU A 74 -9.73 24.48 -3.47
N VAL A 75 -8.94 23.42 -3.70
CA VAL A 75 -9.41 22.02 -3.65
C VAL A 75 -8.51 21.19 -2.74
N SER A 76 -9.08 20.20 -2.07
CA SER A 76 -8.33 19.32 -1.17
C SER A 76 -7.28 18.46 -1.90
N SER A 77 -7.55 18.07 -3.13
CA SER A 77 -6.60 17.42 -4.03
C SER A 77 -7.03 17.58 -5.49
N ILE A 78 -6.06 17.70 -6.38
CA ILE A 78 -6.32 17.77 -7.84
C ILE A 78 -6.99 16.49 -8.35
N SER A 79 -6.59 15.34 -7.85
CA SER A 79 -7.19 14.05 -8.23
C SER A 79 -8.68 13.98 -7.87
N SER A 80 -9.05 14.45 -6.67
CA SER A 80 -10.46 14.49 -6.25
C SER A 80 -11.26 15.48 -7.09
N ALA A 81 -10.70 16.65 -7.40
CA ALA A 81 -11.35 17.65 -8.25
C ALA A 81 -11.60 17.10 -9.65
N ARG A 82 -10.61 16.45 -10.27
CA ARG A 82 -10.75 15.78 -11.58
C ARG A 82 -11.85 14.73 -11.58
N GLN A 83 -11.84 13.86 -10.57
CA GLN A 83 -12.81 12.78 -10.47
C GLN A 83 -14.23 13.31 -10.26
N GLU A 84 -14.40 14.29 -9.38
CA GLU A 84 -15.70 14.89 -9.12
C GLU A 84 -16.24 15.62 -10.35
N THR A 85 -15.39 16.37 -11.05
CA THR A 85 -15.77 17.03 -12.30
C THR A 85 -16.22 16.04 -13.36
N ALA A 86 -15.54 14.88 -13.48
CA ALA A 86 -15.95 13.84 -14.41
C ALA A 86 -17.35 13.29 -14.08
N TYR A 87 -17.65 13.03 -12.81
CA TYR A 87 -18.98 12.55 -12.42
C TYR A 87 -20.08 13.63 -12.56
N ILE A 88 -19.77 14.89 -12.28
CA ILE A 88 -20.71 16.00 -12.53
C ILE A 88 -21.03 16.09 -14.03
N ARG A 89 -20.00 15.98 -14.88
CA ARG A 89 -20.15 15.95 -16.33
C ARG A 89 -21.11 14.83 -16.75
N GLU A 90 -20.88 13.62 -16.29
CA GLU A 90 -21.74 12.47 -16.62
C GLU A 90 -23.20 12.70 -16.22
N ILE A 91 -23.47 13.35 -15.09
CA ILE A 91 -24.84 13.72 -14.69
C ILE A 91 -25.42 14.74 -15.67
N CYS A 92 -24.68 15.81 -16.01
CA CYS A 92 -25.17 16.86 -16.88
C CYS A 92 -25.39 16.38 -18.32
N GLU A 93 -24.50 15.55 -18.87
CA GLU A 93 -24.62 14.95 -20.20
C GLU A 93 -25.79 13.95 -20.24
N TYR A 94 -25.95 13.10 -19.19
CA TYR A 94 -27.11 12.21 -19.09
C TYR A 94 -28.42 12.98 -19.01
N TRP A 95 -28.46 14.04 -18.21
CA TRP A 95 -29.62 14.93 -18.10
C TRP A 95 -29.96 15.57 -19.44
N GLU A 96 -28.97 16.01 -20.21
CA GLU A 96 -29.18 16.56 -21.57
C GLU A 96 -29.73 15.51 -22.53
N GLN A 97 -29.17 14.30 -22.52
CA GLN A 97 -29.51 13.24 -23.47
C GLN A 97 -30.89 12.61 -23.20
N GLU A 98 -31.21 12.32 -21.94
CA GLU A 98 -32.40 11.54 -21.58
C GLU A 98 -33.60 12.45 -21.20
N TYR A 99 -33.33 13.63 -20.64
CA TYR A 99 -34.34 14.52 -20.08
C TYR A 99 -34.04 16.02 -20.38
N PRO A 100 -33.93 16.43 -21.67
CA PRO A 100 -33.45 17.76 -22.02
C PRO A 100 -34.27 18.90 -21.42
N ASP A 101 -35.60 18.74 -21.39
CA ASP A 101 -36.56 19.77 -20.96
C ASP A 101 -37.14 19.54 -19.55
N ARG A 102 -36.63 18.52 -18.82
CA ARG A 102 -37.19 18.19 -17.51
C ARG A 102 -36.22 18.56 -16.38
N PRO A 103 -36.68 19.24 -15.33
CA PRO A 103 -35.89 19.48 -14.13
C PRO A 103 -35.55 18.17 -13.40
N LEU A 104 -34.37 18.12 -12.76
CA LEU A 104 -33.90 16.94 -12.01
C LEU A 104 -34.84 16.52 -10.87
N HIS A 105 -35.46 17.51 -10.19
CA HIS A 105 -36.39 17.22 -9.08
C HIS A 105 -37.68 16.52 -9.54
N THR A 106 -37.99 16.51 -10.82
CA THR A 106 -39.17 15.83 -11.38
C THR A 106 -38.88 14.37 -11.76
N LEU A 107 -37.63 13.95 -11.74
CA LEU A 107 -37.25 12.57 -12.06
C LEU A 107 -37.76 11.63 -10.99
N ASN A 108 -38.44 10.56 -11.42
CA ASN A 108 -38.95 9.56 -10.52
C ASN A 108 -37.89 8.51 -10.12
N ARG A 109 -38.28 7.63 -9.21
CA ARG A 109 -37.38 6.63 -8.66
C ARG A 109 -36.84 5.61 -9.69
N ALA A 110 -37.64 5.26 -10.70
CA ALA A 110 -37.23 4.34 -11.76
C ALA A 110 -36.20 4.99 -12.70
N GLU A 111 -36.40 6.26 -13.04
CA GLU A 111 -35.46 7.05 -13.84
C GLU A 111 -34.12 7.21 -13.12
N LEU A 112 -34.15 7.43 -11.80
CA LEU A 112 -32.95 7.52 -10.99
C LEU A 112 -32.23 6.16 -10.90
N ALA A 113 -32.96 5.05 -10.87
CA ALA A 113 -32.37 3.71 -10.92
C ALA A 113 -31.69 3.44 -12.28
N ASN A 114 -32.27 3.93 -13.38
CA ASN A 114 -31.65 3.87 -14.71
C ASN A 114 -30.34 4.65 -14.77
N LEU A 115 -30.33 5.85 -14.21
CA LEU A 115 -29.10 6.64 -14.07
C LEU A 115 -27.99 5.85 -13.33
N LEU A 116 -28.32 5.26 -12.18
CA LEU A 116 -27.35 4.47 -11.43
C LEU A 116 -26.86 3.24 -12.21
N ARG A 117 -27.73 2.57 -12.97
CA ARG A 117 -27.33 1.44 -13.83
C ARG A 117 -26.37 1.88 -14.93
N LYS A 118 -26.64 3.00 -15.59
CA LYS A 118 -25.76 3.56 -16.62
C LYS A 118 -24.36 3.85 -16.07
N PHE A 119 -24.28 4.38 -14.85
CA PHE A 119 -23.00 4.63 -14.17
C PHE A 119 -22.31 3.38 -13.60
N ALA A 120 -23.00 2.26 -13.50
CA ALA A 120 -22.41 1.00 -13.08
C ALA A 120 -21.65 0.31 -14.22
N VAL A 121 -21.79 0.75 -15.46
CA VAL A 121 -21.23 0.12 -16.65
C VAL A 121 -20.36 1.09 -17.42
N LYS A 122 -19.16 0.66 -17.76
CA LYS A 122 -18.29 1.37 -18.70
C LYS A 122 -18.51 0.80 -20.09
N LYS A 123 -19.00 1.62 -20.99
CA LYS A 123 -19.14 1.21 -22.39
C LYS A 123 -17.78 0.86 -22.98
N SER A 124 -17.68 -0.33 -23.56
CA SER A 124 -16.47 -0.75 -24.27
C SER A 124 -16.29 0.13 -25.51
N SER A 125 -15.09 0.70 -25.65
CA SER A 125 -14.70 1.40 -26.88
C SER A 125 -14.30 0.45 -28.02
N LEU A 126 -14.25 -0.86 -27.76
CA LEU A 126 -13.93 -1.89 -28.74
C LEU A 126 -15.20 -2.36 -29.44
N LEU A 127 -15.15 -2.47 -30.75
CA LEU A 127 -16.28 -2.85 -31.63
C LEU A 127 -16.98 -4.19 -31.26
N ASN A 128 -16.38 -5.03 -30.45
CA ASN A 128 -16.90 -6.34 -30.01
C ASN A 128 -16.73 -6.58 -28.49
N GLY A 129 -16.54 -5.55 -27.68
CA GLY A 129 -16.33 -5.69 -26.25
C GLY A 129 -17.65 -5.69 -25.48
N SER A 130 -17.82 -6.62 -24.54
CA SER A 130 -18.90 -6.56 -23.56
C SER A 130 -18.68 -5.34 -22.64
N ASP A 131 -19.78 -4.71 -22.24
CA ASP A 131 -19.76 -3.63 -21.27
C ASP A 131 -19.09 -4.09 -19.97
N GLU A 132 -18.15 -3.31 -19.45
CA GLU A 132 -17.40 -3.62 -18.24
C GLU A 132 -18.12 -3.09 -17.00
N LEU A 133 -18.39 -3.98 -16.04
CA LEU A 133 -18.98 -3.59 -14.77
C LEU A 133 -17.97 -2.77 -13.94
N LEU A 134 -18.34 -1.53 -13.59
CA LEU A 134 -17.53 -0.67 -12.73
C LEU A 134 -17.61 -1.13 -11.26
N GLY A 135 -16.56 -0.85 -10.50
CA GLY A 135 -16.52 -1.20 -9.09
C GLY A 135 -17.53 -0.43 -8.24
N PHE A 136 -17.95 -1.03 -7.14
CA PHE A 136 -18.92 -0.47 -6.18
C PHE A 136 -18.58 0.97 -5.74
N SER A 137 -17.29 1.31 -5.62
CA SER A 137 -16.84 2.65 -5.23
C SER A 137 -17.34 3.75 -6.18
N THR A 138 -17.44 3.47 -7.47
CA THR A 138 -17.95 4.41 -8.47
C THR A 138 -19.41 4.78 -8.19
N ILE A 139 -20.26 3.76 -7.99
CA ILE A 139 -21.66 3.97 -7.66
C ILE A 139 -21.84 4.63 -6.29
N GLN A 140 -20.98 4.31 -5.33
CA GLN A 140 -21.02 4.96 -4.03
C GLN A 140 -20.70 6.47 -4.13
N ILE A 141 -19.72 6.87 -4.95
CA ILE A 141 -19.38 8.28 -5.17
C ILE A 141 -20.52 8.97 -5.90
N MET A 142 -21.06 8.35 -6.95
CA MET A 142 -22.20 8.87 -7.69
C MET A 142 -23.45 9.06 -6.80
N SER A 143 -23.75 8.06 -5.97
CA SER A 143 -24.85 8.15 -4.99
C SER A 143 -24.69 9.33 -4.04
N ARG A 144 -23.47 9.54 -3.52
CA ARG A 144 -23.17 10.71 -2.66
C ARG A 144 -23.32 12.04 -3.40
N LEU A 145 -22.97 12.06 -4.67
CA LEU A 145 -23.11 13.27 -5.48
C LEU A 145 -24.60 13.58 -5.72
N ILE A 146 -25.42 12.57 -6.00
CA ILE A 146 -26.88 12.70 -6.12
C ILE A 146 -27.49 13.20 -4.81
N ASP A 147 -27.16 12.58 -3.68
CA ASP A 147 -27.60 13.03 -2.35
C ASP A 147 -27.17 14.46 -2.04
N ARG A 148 -26.00 14.86 -2.52
CA ARG A 148 -25.51 16.24 -2.38
C ARG A 148 -26.34 17.22 -3.20
N THR A 149 -26.70 16.88 -4.45
CA THR A 149 -27.57 17.76 -5.25
C THR A 149 -28.94 17.94 -4.60
N ASN A 150 -29.51 16.87 -4.03
CA ASN A 150 -30.74 16.92 -3.26
C ASN A 150 -30.64 17.90 -2.08
N ASN A 151 -29.61 17.74 -1.24
CA ASN A 151 -29.41 18.60 -0.08
C ASN A 151 -29.20 20.07 -0.46
N LEU A 152 -28.43 20.35 -1.52
CA LEU A 152 -28.18 21.72 -1.98
C LEU A 152 -29.41 22.35 -2.63
N TYR A 153 -30.27 21.56 -3.27
CA TYR A 153 -31.55 22.01 -3.82
C TYR A 153 -32.55 22.33 -2.70
N ILE A 154 -32.73 21.42 -1.73
CA ILE A 154 -33.63 21.64 -0.59
C ILE A 154 -33.23 22.91 0.20
N ASN A 155 -31.95 23.16 0.33
CA ASN A 155 -31.42 24.34 1.03
C ASN A 155 -31.40 25.61 0.17
N GLY A 156 -31.94 25.58 -1.05
CA GLY A 156 -31.98 26.71 -1.96
C GLY A 156 -30.63 27.18 -2.50
N THR A 157 -29.59 26.35 -2.36
CA THR A 157 -28.21 26.65 -2.81
C THR A 157 -28.03 26.37 -4.30
N LEU A 158 -28.71 25.36 -4.83
CA LEU A 158 -28.79 25.03 -6.24
C LEU A 158 -30.21 25.31 -6.78
N PRO A 159 -30.36 25.69 -8.06
CA PRO A 159 -31.65 25.94 -8.67
C PRO A 159 -32.48 24.67 -8.90
N ASP A 160 -31.83 23.48 -8.90
CA ASP A 160 -32.43 22.17 -9.14
C ASP A 160 -31.62 21.06 -8.46
N GLY A 161 -32.21 19.88 -8.28
CA GLY A 161 -31.54 18.72 -7.70
C GLY A 161 -32.47 17.52 -7.65
N PHE A 162 -31.93 16.33 -7.38
CA PHE A 162 -32.75 15.12 -7.27
C PHE A 162 -33.63 15.17 -6.02
N SER A 163 -34.85 14.64 -6.12
CA SER A 163 -35.83 14.63 -5.01
C SER A 163 -35.70 13.40 -4.08
N TYR A 164 -34.79 12.48 -4.39
CA TYR A 164 -34.68 11.21 -3.65
C TYR A 164 -33.27 11.03 -3.07
N HIS A 165 -33.21 10.52 -1.85
CA HIS A 165 -31.98 10.03 -1.25
C HIS A 165 -31.67 8.61 -1.71
N ILE A 166 -30.39 8.36 -1.95
CA ILE A 166 -29.89 7.05 -2.39
C ILE A 166 -29.54 6.16 -1.20
N THR A 167 -30.53 5.45 -0.68
CA THR A 167 -30.31 4.44 0.37
C THR A 167 -29.56 3.21 -0.15
N GLU A 168 -29.01 2.40 0.75
CA GLU A 168 -28.36 1.15 0.36
C GLU A 168 -29.34 0.16 -0.27
N SER A 169 -30.57 0.06 0.25
CA SER A 169 -31.62 -0.77 -0.33
C SER A 169 -31.99 -0.34 -1.74
N PHE A 170 -32.04 0.97 -2.00
CA PHE A 170 -32.29 1.50 -3.33
C PHE A 170 -31.15 1.17 -4.30
N ARG A 171 -29.87 1.38 -3.89
CA ARG A 171 -28.72 0.97 -4.71
C ARG A 171 -28.78 -0.51 -5.07
N LYS A 172 -29.03 -1.37 -4.05
CA LYS A 172 -29.13 -2.81 -4.24
C LYS A 172 -30.20 -3.15 -5.29
N SER A 173 -31.40 -2.58 -5.18
CA SER A 173 -32.49 -2.86 -6.13
C SER A 173 -32.18 -2.29 -7.53
N ALA A 174 -31.57 -1.10 -7.62
CA ALA A 174 -31.26 -0.46 -8.90
C ALA A 174 -30.30 -1.26 -9.78
N VAL A 175 -29.33 -1.97 -9.18
CA VAL A 175 -28.29 -2.71 -9.92
C VAL A 175 -28.47 -4.22 -9.89
N ALA A 176 -29.54 -4.75 -9.27
CA ALA A 176 -29.73 -6.19 -9.05
C ALA A 176 -29.70 -7.01 -10.35
N GLU A 177 -30.44 -6.59 -11.38
CA GLU A 177 -30.48 -7.26 -12.67
C GLU A 177 -29.13 -7.22 -13.40
N LEU A 178 -28.46 -6.06 -13.35
CA LEU A 178 -27.14 -5.89 -13.92
C LEU A 178 -26.10 -6.81 -13.27
N LEU A 179 -26.14 -6.93 -11.94
CA LEU A 179 -25.22 -7.82 -11.22
C LEU A 179 -25.52 -9.29 -11.51
N ALA A 180 -26.79 -9.66 -11.60
CA ALA A 180 -27.21 -11.02 -11.95
C ALA A 180 -26.71 -11.42 -13.36
N SER A 181 -26.75 -10.49 -14.34
CA SER A 181 -26.20 -10.75 -15.68
C SER A 181 -24.68 -10.96 -15.71
N HIS A 182 -23.96 -10.48 -14.68
CA HIS A 182 -22.54 -10.71 -14.48
C HIS A 182 -22.22 -11.85 -13.50
N GLY A 183 -23.23 -12.60 -13.05
CA GLY A 183 -23.07 -13.71 -12.11
C GLY A 183 -22.66 -13.28 -10.70
N LEU A 184 -22.91 -12.03 -10.31
CA LEU A 184 -22.50 -11.44 -9.03
C LEU A 184 -23.71 -11.13 -8.13
N THR A 185 -23.55 -11.34 -6.84
CA THR A 185 -24.46 -10.78 -5.83
C THR A 185 -24.04 -9.35 -5.47
N TYR A 186 -24.96 -8.58 -4.90
CA TYR A 186 -24.64 -7.24 -4.41
C TYR A 186 -23.57 -7.24 -3.31
N ALA A 187 -23.55 -8.27 -2.46
CA ALA A 187 -22.55 -8.43 -1.42
C ALA A 187 -21.17 -8.66 -2.02
N GLU A 188 -21.03 -9.60 -2.94
CA GLU A 188 -19.77 -9.87 -3.65
C GLU A 188 -19.26 -8.64 -4.40
N TRP A 189 -20.14 -7.93 -5.11
CA TRP A 189 -19.76 -6.70 -5.80
C TRP A 189 -19.33 -5.59 -4.85
N LYS A 190 -20.04 -5.41 -3.71
CA LYS A 190 -19.69 -4.43 -2.67
C LYS A 190 -18.38 -4.77 -1.98
N GLU A 191 -18.15 -6.06 -1.73
CA GLU A 191 -16.98 -6.59 -1.03
C GLU A 191 -15.82 -6.87 -1.99
N GLY A 192 -16.15 -7.32 -3.19
CA GLY A 192 -15.21 -7.62 -4.26
C GLY A 192 -14.46 -6.43 -4.79
N GLY A 193 -14.54 -5.28 -4.08
CA GLY A 193 -13.93 -4.01 -4.45
C GLY A 193 -12.91 -4.16 -5.58
N THR A 194 -12.83 -3.25 -6.46
CA THR A 194 -12.06 -3.19 -7.71
C THR A 194 -10.62 -3.73 -7.66
N TYR A 195 -10.13 -4.13 -6.47
CA TYR A 195 -8.76 -4.58 -6.27
C TYR A 195 -8.73 -5.81 -5.35
N GLY A 196 -8.79 -6.99 -5.94
CA GLY A 196 -8.41 -8.23 -5.27
C GLY A 196 -6.94 -8.21 -4.86
N SER A 197 -6.51 -9.22 -4.13
CA SER A 197 -5.08 -9.48 -3.90
C SER A 197 -4.45 -10.01 -5.19
N ILE A 198 -3.16 -9.78 -5.40
CA ILE A 198 -2.39 -10.58 -6.34
C ILE A 198 -2.33 -12.00 -5.74
N PRO A 199 -2.70 -13.04 -6.48
CA PRO A 199 -2.57 -14.42 -5.99
C PRO A 199 -1.17 -14.69 -5.44
N MET A 200 -1.08 -15.41 -4.31
CA MET A 200 0.19 -15.59 -3.61
C MET A 200 1.28 -16.19 -4.48
N VAL A 201 0.94 -17.14 -5.36
CA VAL A 201 1.89 -17.73 -6.30
C VAL A 201 2.46 -16.67 -7.25
N CYS A 202 1.61 -15.79 -7.81
CA CYS A 202 2.05 -14.71 -8.70
C CYS A 202 2.90 -13.67 -7.97
N ALA A 203 2.52 -13.33 -6.73
CA ALA A 203 3.29 -12.41 -5.88
C ALA A 203 4.66 -13.00 -5.52
N SER A 204 4.72 -14.30 -5.18
CA SER A 204 5.96 -15.00 -4.86
C SER A 204 6.89 -15.08 -6.07
N LEU A 205 6.37 -15.40 -7.26
CA LEU A 205 7.14 -15.38 -8.50
C LEU A 205 7.69 -13.98 -8.79
N THR A 206 6.86 -12.94 -8.60
CA THR A 206 7.30 -11.55 -8.82
C THR A 206 8.45 -11.16 -7.90
N VAL A 207 8.37 -11.52 -6.62
CA VAL A 207 9.44 -11.25 -5.65
C VAL A 207 10.68 -12.09 -5.97
N ALA A 208 10.53 -13.37 -6.31
CA ALA A 208 11.64 -14.26 -6.65
C ALA A 208 12.43 -13.75 -7.87
N GLU A 209 11.74 -13.42 -8.97
CA GLU A 209 12.39 -12.87 -10.17
C GLU A 209 13.05 -11.50 -9.89
N ALA A 210 12.43 -10.69 -9.04
CA ALA A 210 13.02 -9.43 -8.64
C ALA A 210 14.29 -9.63 -7.80
N ILE A 211 14.34 -10.61 -6.88
CA ILE A 211 15.52 -10.96 -6.09
C ILE A 211 16.65 -11.45 -7.01
N ILE A 212 16.34 -12.38 -7.91
CA ILE A 212 17.33 -12.90 -8.87
C ILE A 212 17.99 -11.75 -9.64
N LEU A 213 17.19 -10.76 -10.05
CA LEU A 213 17.70 -9.65 -10.84
C LEU A 213 18.54 -8.68 -10.00
N ILE A 214 18.11 -8.32 -8.77
CA ILE A 214 18.86 -7.39 -7.91
C ILE A 214 20.14 -8.00 -7.33
N GLU A 215 20.24 -9.33 -7.28
CA GLU A 215 21.42 -10.08 -6.83
C GLU A 215 22.31 -10.52 -7.99
N SER A 216 21.96 -10.19 -9.25
CA SER A 216 22.74 -10.56 -10.42
C SER A 216 24.13 -9.90 -10.45
N ASP A 217 25.06 -10.54 -11.13
CA ASP A 217 26.40 -9.99 -11.35
C ASP A 217 26.34 -8.62 -12.03
N GLU A 218 25.40 -8.45 -12.97
CA GLU A 218 25.17 -7.18 -13.66
C GLU A 218 24.71 -6.08 -12.71
N ALA A 219 23.84 -6.39 -11.73
CA ALA A 219 23.41 -5.42 -10.71
C ALA A 219 24.59 -4.99 -9.82
N ILE A 220 25.44 -5.94 -9.42
CA ILE A 220 26.68 -5.65 -8.66
C ILE A 220 27.61 -4.75 -9.49
N ILE A 221 27.81 -5.07 -10.77
CA ILE A 221 28.64 -4.27 -11.69
C ILE A 221 28.07 -2.85 -11.85
N ALA A 222 26.74 -2.71 -12.02
CA ALA A 222 26.09 -1.41 -12.12
C ALA A 222 26.28 -0.58 -10.84
N SER A 223 26.05 -1.15 -9.67
CA SER A 223 26.27 -0.46 -8.38
C SER A 223 27.72 -0.02 -8.24
N LYS A 224 28.67 -0.90 -8.55
CA LYS A 224 30.10 -0.60 -8.48
C LYS A 224 30.54 0.48 -9.46
N PHE A 225 29.89 0.54 -10.64
CA PHE A 225 30.13 1.62 -11.59
C PHE A 225 29.80 2.99 -10.99
N PHE A 226 28.64 3.14 -10.33
CA PHE A 226 28.26 4.41 -9.72
C PHE A 226 29.10 4.75 -8.48
N GLU A 227 29.50 3.75 -7.69
CA GLU A 227 30.43 3.92 -6.59
C GLU A 227 31.76 4.49 -7.09
N CYS A 228 32.37 3.85 -8.11
CA CYS A 228 33.61 4.34 -8.73
C CYS A 228 33.44 5.73 -9.35
N TRP A 229 32.26 6.03 -9.93
CA TRP A 229 31.97 7.36 -10.46
C TRP A 229 31.97 8.42 -9.36
N ARG A 230 31.39 8.15 -8.19
CA ARG A 230 31.37 9.10 -7.06
C ARG A 230 32.74 9.31 -6.46
N GLU A 231 33.50 8.24 -6.26
CA GLU A 231 34.89 8.30 -5.80
C GLU A 231 35.75 9.12 -6.76
N PHE A 232 35.58 8.90 -8.06
CA PHE A 232 36.31 9.64 -9.09
C PHE A 232 35.98 11.15 -9.10
N LYS A 233 34.72 11.49 -8.86
CA LYS A 233 34.24 12.87 -8.73
C LYS A 233 34.85 13.57 -7.50
N GLU A 234 34.95 12.83 -6.40
CA GLU A 234 35.52 13.31 -5.14
C GLU A 234 37.06 13.31 -5.14
N ALA A 235 37.66 12.53 -6.04
CA ALA A 235 39.09 12.54 -6.20
C ALA A 235 39.58 13.99 -6.36
N PRO A 236 40.57 14.42 -5.59
CA PRO A 236 41.00 15.83 -5.54
C PRO A 236 41.18 16.41 -6.93
N LYS A 237 40.76 17.66 -7.12
CA LYS A 237 40.96 18.41 -8.38
C LYS A 237 42.40 18.35 -8.90
N LEU A 238 43.32 17.92 -8.06
CA LEU A 238 44.73 17.66 -8.34
C LEU A 238 45.00 16.46 -9.27
N TRP A 239 44.05 15.50 -9.39
CA TRP A 239 44.34 14.25 -10.09
C TRP A 239 43.99 14.27 -11.56
N PHE A 240 42.91 14.99 -11.90
CA PHE A 240 42.44 15.06 -13.27
C PHE A 240 42.05 16.50 -13.59
N GLY A 241 42.65 17.03 -14.64
CA GLY A 241 42.20 18.28 -15.22
C GLY A 241 40.74 18.13 -15.70
N GLU A 242 40.07 19.24 -15.91
CA GLU A 242 38.72 19.32 -16.44
C GLU A 242 38.52 18.47 -17.71
N ASN A 243 39.58 18.42 -18.56
CA ASN A 243 39.62 17.62 -19.78
C ASN A 243 39.58 16.10 -19.53
N ASP A 244 40.11 15.59 -18.42
CA ASP A 244 40.14 14.16 -18.11
C ASP A 244 38.80 13.68 -17.58
N ARG A 245 38.10 14.52 -16.82
CA ARG A 245 36.71 14.28 -16.40
C ARG A 245 35.79 14.28 -17.62
N LEU A 246 35.96 15.21 -18.53
CA LEU A 246 35.23 15.29 -19.79
C LEU A 246 35.53 14.06 -20.67
N ALA A 247 36.74 13.56 -20.67
CA ALA A 247 37.14 12.35 -21.39
C ALA A 247 36.48 11.09 -20.80
N LEU A 248 36.42 10.97 -19.47
CA LEU A 248 35.72 9.85 -18.81
C LEU A 248 34.22 9.92 -19.07
N TYR A 249 33.61 11.10 -18.94
CA TYR A 249 32.20 11.30 -19.24
C TYR A 249 31.86 10.96 -20.70
N ARG A 250 32.63 11.44 -21.66
CA ARG A 250 32.47 11.09 -23.08
C ARG A 250 32.71 9.61 -23.32
N HIS A 251 33.67 9.01 -22.60
CA HIS A 251 33.90 7.57 -22.67
C HIS A 251 32.69 6.76 -22.18
N ILE A 252 32.10 7.15 -21.07
CA ILE A 252 30.87 6.54 -20.56
C ILE A 252 29.70 6.69 -21.56
N GLN A 253 29.59 7.88 -22.20
CA GLN A 253 28.52 8.15 -23.16
C GLN A 253 28.75 7.53 -24.55
N THR A 254 29.99 7.44 -25.03
CA THR A 254 30.28 7.12 -26.44
C THR A 254 31.07 5.83 -26.64
N SER A 255 31.32 5.04 -25.57
CA SER A 255 32.28 3.95 -25.67
C SER A 255 31.78 2.78 -26.54
N GLN A 256 32.39 2.63 -27.69
CA GLN A 256 32.49 1.37 -28.40
C GLN A 256 33.42 0.43 -27.65
N ALA A 257 33.11 -0.89 -27.65
CA ALA A 257 33.79 -1.92 -26.85
C ALA A 257 35.33 -1.87 -26.95
N ASN A 258 35.87 -1.52 -28.12
CA ASN A 258 37.30 -1.48 -28.38
C ASN A 258 38.04 -0.27 -27.77
N HIS A 259 37.33 0.78 -27.36
CA HIS A 259 37.93 1.95 -26.72
C HIS A 259 38.00 1.88 -25.19
N LYS A 260 37.25 0.96 -24.59
CA LYS A 260 37.20 0.79 -23.13
C LYS A 260 38.56 0.44 -22.54
N SER A 261 39.25 -0.53 -23.11
CA SER A 261 40.49 -1.07 -22.56
C SER A 261 41.64 -0.04 -22.54
N SER A 262 41.77 0.76 -23.60
CA SER A 262 42.88 1.73 -23.69
C SER A 262 42.71 2.92 -22.74
N ARG A 263 41.48 3.34 -22.45
CA ARG A 263 41.22 4.48 -21.54
C ARG A 263 41.22 4.07 -20.07
N ILE A 264 40.74 2.86 -19.74
CA ILE A 264 40.89 2.28 -18.41
C ILE A 264 42.36 2.11 -18.09
N ILE A 265 43.18 1.64 -19.03
CA ILE A 265 44.64 1.51 -18.88
C ILE A 265 45.30 2.88 -18.66
N LYS A 266 44.89 3.94 -19.38
CA LYS A 266 45.36 5.30 -19.15
C LYS A 266 44.97 5.84 -17.79
N TRP A 267 43.75 5.62 -17.37
CA TRP A 267 43.25 6.02 -16.07
C TRP A 267 43.98 5.28 -14.93
N GLU A 268 44.20 3.95 -15.05
CA GLU A 268 45.02 3.17 -14.13
C GLU A 268 46.47 3.66 -14.07
N ALA A 269 47.05 4.00 -15.20
CA ALA A 269 48.40 4.52 -15.26
C ALA A 269 48.52 5.91 -14.60
N SER A 270 47.54 6.78 -14.81
CA SER A 270 47.49 8.10 -14.18
C SER A 270 47.25 7.99 -12.68
N ALA A 271 46.38 7.11 -12.23
CA ALA A 271 46.13 6.89 -10.82
C ALA A 271 47.33 6.26 -10.08
N ARG A 272 48.04 5.34 -10.72
CA ARG A 272 49.29 4.79 -10.17
C ARG A 272 50.41 5.82 -10.09
N SER A 273 50.53 6.68 -11.08
CA SER A 273 51.52 7.76 -11.08
C SER A 273 51.30 8.79 -9.96
N LEU A 274 50.09 8.91 -9.46
CA LEU A 274 49.69 9.82 -8.38
C LEU A 274 49.69 9.14 -6.98
N GLY A 275 50.16 7.87 -6.90
CA GLY A 275 50.30 7.15 -5.62
C GLY A 275 48.98 6.68 -4.99
N SER A 276 47.87 6.73 -5.72
CA SER A 276 46.59 6.17 -5.27
C SER A 276 46.45 4.72 -5.75
N SER A 277 46.25 3.78 -4.84
CA SER A 277 45.92 2.40 -5.16
C SER A 277 44.46 2.33 -5.61
N ILE A 278 44.22 2.38 -6.93
CA ILE A 278 42.95 1.88 -7.43
C ILE A 278 42.95 0.39 -7.20
N ASP A 279 41.98 -0.05 -6.41
CA ASP A 279 41.82 -1.45 -6.11
C ASP A 279 41.70 -2.28 -7.42
N ALA A 280 42.42 -3.40 -7.46
CA ALA A 280 42.38 -4.35 -8.57
C ALA A 280 40.93 -4.88 -8.84
N SER A 281 40.05 -4.79 -7.85
CA SER A 281 38.64 -5.13 -7.95
C SER A 281 37.90 -4.15 -8.89
N THR A 282 38.15 -2.85 -8.77
CA THR A 282 37.54 -1.79 -9.57
C THR A 282 37.87 -1.95 -11.06
N THR A 283 39.13 -2.26 -11.37
CA THR A 283 39.59 -2.53 -12.75
C THR A 283 38.88 -3.76 -13.35
N LYS A 284 38.67 -4.81 -12.55
CA LYS A 284 37.94 -6.02 -13.00
C LYS A 284 36.48 -5.71 -13.32
N VAL A 285 35.83 -4.83 -12.55
CA VAL A 285 34.45 -4.43 -12.76
C VAL A 285 34.28 -3.74 -14.12
N PHE A 286 35.11 -2.77 -14.45
CA PHE A 286 35.03 -2.08 -15.74
C PHE A 286 35.31 -3.01 -16.95
N LYS A 287 36.18 -4.02 -16.79
CA LYS A 287 36.44 -5.01 -17.82
C LYS A 287 35.27 -5.99 -18.06
N LYS A 288 34.40 -6.14 -17.05
CA LYS A 288 33.25 -7.05 -17.11
C LYS A 288 31.93 -6.35 -17.47
N MET A 289 31.94 -5.03 -17.66
CA MET A 289 30.71 -4.30 -17.99
C MET A 289 30.08 -4.80 -19.30
N PRO A 290 28.82 -5.30 -19.24
CA PRO A 290 28.14 -5.81 -20.43
C PRO A 290 27.63 -4.68 -21.36
N TRP A 291 27.58 -3.44 -20.85
CA TRP A 291 27.03 -2.29 -21.58
C TRP A 291 28.11 -1.53 -22.35
N ASN A 292 27.78 -1.17 -23.59
CA ASN A 292 28.68 -0.43 -24.48
C ASN A 292 28.43 1.08 -24.49
N ALA A 293 27.31 1.53 -23.94
CA ALA A 293 26.91 2.93 -23.87
C ALA A 293 26.19 3.23 -22.55
N LEU A 294 26.21 4.49 -22.10
CA LEU A 294 25.52 4.94 -20.92
C LEU A 294 23.98 4.73 -21.02
N GLY A 295 23.43 4.82 -22.25
CA GLY A 295 22.02 4.53 -22.48
C GLY A 295 21.64 3.09 -22.08
N GLN A 296 22.44 2.10 -22.48
CA GLN A 296 22.20 0.69 -22.13
C GLN A 296 22.30 0.45 -20.62
N LEU A 297 23.28 1.06 -19.95
CA LEU A 297 23.38 1.03 -18.49
C LEU A 297 22.15 1.69 -17.84
N SER A 298 21.71 2.84 -18.37
CA SER A 298 20.51 3.54 -17.89
C SER A 298 19.25 2.69 -18.02
N ASP A 299 19.07 1.99 -19.14
CA ASP A 299 17.93 1.10 -19.37
C ASP A 299 17.95 -0.10 -18.40
N PHE A 300 19.15 -0.63 -18.15
CA PHE A 300 19.30 -1.69 -17.15
C PHE A 300 19.02 -1.19 -15.72
N CYS A 301 19.47 0.02 -15.38
CA CYS A 301 19.12 0.64 -14.11
C CYS A 301 17.60 0.79 -13.95
N ILE A 302 16.86 1.19 -15.00
CA ILE A 302 15.39 1.23 -14.97
C ILE A 302 14.81 -0.15 -14.65
N THR A 303 15.38 -1.21 -15.24
CA THR A 303 14.96 -2.59 -14.98
C THR A 303 15.20 -2.99 -13.51
N LEU A 304 16.36 -2.64 -12.96
CA LEU A 304 16.65 -2.84 -11.54
C LEU A 304 15.70 -2.04 -10.62
N LEU A 305 15.37 -0.80 -10.99
CA LEU A 305 14.41 -0.01 -10.25
C LEU A 305 13.00 -0.61 -10.28
N LYS A 306 12.58 -1.19 -11.42
CA LYS A 306 11.30 -1.91 -11.52
C LYS A 306 11.28 -3.13 -10.60
N ALA A 307 12.36 -3.92 -10.56
CA ALA A 307 12.50 -5.07 -9.68
C ALA A 307 12.47 -4.65 -8.19
N ALA A 308 13.29 -3.68 -7.81
CA ALA A 308 13.34 -3.17 -6.44
C ALA A 308 12.00 -2.55 -6.00
N LEU A 309 11.31 -1.81 -6.89
CA LEU A 309 9.96 -1.30 -6.65
C LEU A 309 8.97 -2.43 -6.37
N SER A 310 9.07 -3.55 -7.08
CA SER A 310 8.20 -4.71 -6.88
C SER A 310 8.42 -5.34 -5.51
N ILE A 311 9.67 -5.54 -5.10
CA ILE A 311 10.01 -6.03 -3.74
C ILE A 311 9.46 -5.06 -2.68
N ILE A 312 9.78 -3.77 -2.79
CA ILE A 312 9.34 -2.77 -1.81
C ILE A 312 7.82 -2.74 -1.70
N THR A 313 7.10 -2.71 -2.83
CA THR A 313 5.65 -2.58 -2.86
C THR A 313 4.95 -3.82 -2.30
N ILE A 314 5.39 -5.02 -2.67
CA ILE A 314 4.77 -6.29 -2.23
C ILE A 314 5.09 -6.57 -0.76
N LEU A 315 6.35 -6.43 -0.34
CA LEU A 315 6.78 -6.80 1.00
C LEU A 315 6.55 -5.72 2.07
N SER A 316 6.25 -4.47 1.67
CA SER A 316 5.86 -3.42 2.62
C SER A 316 4.36 -3.19 2.69
N GLY A 317 3.62 -3.49 1.63
CA GLY A 317 2.22 -3.09 1.50
C GLY A 317 2.00 -1.59 1.50
N PHE A 318 3.02 -0.78 1.20
CA PHE A 318 2.92 0.68 1.11
C PHE A 318 2.02 1.10 -0.05
N ARG A 319 1.35 2.24 0.10
CA ARG A 319 0.76 2.90 -1.07
C ARG A 319 1.88 3.39 -1.98
N ILE A 320 1.65 3.42 -3.27
CA ILE A 320 2.66 3.90 -4.23
C ILE A 320 3.11 5.34 -3.93
N SER A 321 2.25 6.18 -3.34
CA SER A 321 2.61 7.51 -2.87
C SER A 321 3.53 7.47 -1.66
N GLU A 322 3.32 6.53 -0.74
CA GLU A 322 4.19 6.30 0.41
C GLU A 322 5.56 5.77 -0.05
N THR A 323 5.58 4.85 -1.01
CA THR A 323 6.83 4.34 -1.61
C THR A 323 7.61 5.46 -2.32
N ARG A 324 6.92 6.36 -3.03
CA ARG A 324 7.55 7.51 -3.70
C ARG A 324 8.19 8.49 -2.73
N SER A 325 7.62 8.65 -1.54
CA SER A 325 8.09 9.62 -0.54
C SER A 325 9.30 9.15 0.28
N ILE A 326 9.77 7.91 0.10
CA ILE A 326 10.98 7.43 0.77
C ILE A 326 12.18 8.17 0.18
N SER A 327 13.04 8.72 1.06
CA SER A 327 14.32 9.33 0.69
C SER A 327 15.46 8.32 0.79
N THR A 328 16.61 8.63 0.20
CA THR A 328 17.80 7.76 0.24
C THR A 328 18.34 7.57 1.66
N ASP A 329 18.11 8.51 2.56
CA ASP A 329 18.39 8.45 4.00
C ASP A 329 17.18 8.02 4.85
N GLY A 330 16.04 7.73 4.20
CA GLY A 330 14.76 7.46 4.85
C GLY A 330 14.64 6.05 5.46
N TYR A 331 15.73 5.30 5.60
CA TYR A 331 15.72 3.97 6.22
C TYR A 331 17.01 3.68 6.98
N GLU A 332 16.86 2.98 8.11
CA GLU A 332 17.96 2.69 9.01
C GLU A 332 17.82 1.31 9.66
N LYS A 333 18.96 0.72 10.01
CA LYS A 333 19.02 -0.54 10.77
C LYS A 333 19.14 -0.23 12.25
N HIS A 334 18.20 -0.75 13.05
CA HIS A 334 18.25 -0.63 14.50
C HIS A 334 19.15 -1.68 15.15
N ASN A 335 19.47 -1.48 16.44
CA ASN A 335 20.36 -2.35 17.19
C ASN A 335 19.82 -3.78 17.37
N ASP A 336 18.50 -3.97 17.28
CA ASP A 336 17.82 -5.26 17.32
C ASP A 336 17.85 -6.00 15.97
N GLY A 337 18.52 -5.42 14.96
CA GLY A 337 18.62 -5.97 13.62
C GLY A 337 17.44 -5.64 12.71
N SER A 338 16.38 -5.02 13.22
CA SER A 338 15.22 -4.59 12.42
C SER A 338 15.55 -3.39 11.52
N TRP A 339 14.89 -3.33 10.36
CA TRP A 339 14.99 -2.22 9.44
C TRP A 339 13.76 -1.32 9.56
N TRP A 340 13.97 -0.02 9.64
CA TRP A 340 12.90 0.97 9.77
C TRP A 340 12.94 1.95 8.62
N PHE A 341 11.76 2.18 8.03
CA PHE A 341 11.56 3.04 6.87
C PHE A 341 10.64 4.20 7.22
N LYS A 342 11.05 5.41 6.87
CA LYS A 342 10.26 6.63 6.99
C LYS A 342 9.57 6.89 5.65
N SER A 343 8.27 7.10 5.66
CA SER A 343 7.48 7.46 4.48
C SER A 343 6.36 8.41 4.86
N GLU A 344 5.96 9.27 3.94
CA GLU A 344 4.87 10.22 4.15
C GLU A 344 3.51 9.55 3.94
N ASN A 345 2.63 9.76 4.88
CA ASN A 345 1.24 9.34 4.75
C ASN A 345 0.32 10.56 4.61
N THR A 346 0.20 11.07 3.39
CA THR A 346 -0.61 12.25 3.07
C THR A 346 -2.11 12.03 3.30
N LYS A 347 -2.59 10.78 3.25
CA LYS A 347 -4.02 10.46 3.28
C LYS A 347 -4.60 10.36 4.70
N THR A 348 -3.83 9.92 5.66
CA THR A 348 -4.30 9.66 7.03
C THR A 348 -3.54 10.44 8.12
N GLU A 349 -2.35 10.93 7.83
CA GLU A 349 -1.47 11.62 8.77
C GLU A 349 -1.01 12.99 8.26
N ASN A 350 -1.73 13.60 7.31
CA ASN A 350 -1.45 14.94 6.78
C ASN A 350 0.02 15.16 6.31
N GLY A 351 0.66 14.10 5.78
CA GLY A 351 2.03 14.17 5.30
C GLY A 351 3.11 13.95 6.36
N PHE A 352 2.76 13.61 7.60
CA PHE A 352 3.77 13.24 8.59
C PHE A 352 4.54 12.00 8.16
N GLN A 353 5.86 12.07 8.29
CA GLN A 353 6.73 10.92 8.13
C GLN A 353 6.66 10.05 9.37
N SER A 354 6.27 8.79 9.20
CA SER A 354 6.23 7.84 10.30
C SER A 354 7.04 6.59 9.97
N PRO A 355 7.93 6.16 10.88
CA PRO A 355 8.74 4.98 10.67
C PRO A 355 7.90 3.70 10.77
N ARG A 356 8.25 2.69 9.95
CA ARG A 356 7.66 1.34 9.96
C ARG A 356 8.75 0.30 9.81
N SER A 357 8.67 -0.75 10.62
CA SER A 357 9.59 -1.89 10.49
C SER A 357 9.26 -2.70 9.24
N LEU A 358 10.28 -3.03 8.44
CA LEU A 358 10.18 -3.80 7.21
C LEU A 358 11.22 -4.93 7.18
N HIS A 359 10.98 -5.89 6.30
CA HIS A 359 11.89 -7.01 6.08
C HIS A 359 13.22 -6.56 5.46
N GLY A 360 14.32 -7.26 5.78
CA GLY A 360 15.66 -6.95 5.26
C GLY A 360 15.79 -6.90 3.74
N LEU A 361 14.99 -7.69 3.00
CA LEU A 361 14.95 -7.64 1.53
C LEU A 361 14.48 -6.28 1.00
N VAL A 362 13.60 -5.59 1.72
CA VAL A 362 13.17 -4.23 1.35
C VAL A 362 14.34 -3.26 1.48
N ALA A 363 15.14 -3.42 2.54
CA ALA A 363 16.34 -2.61 2.73
C ALA A 363 17.41 -2.92 1.67
N GLN A 364 17.58 -4.18 1.29
CA GLN A 364 18.49 -4.58 0.22
C GLN A 364 18.08 -3.94 -1.12
N ALA A 365 16.80 -3.98 -1.45
CA ALA A 365 16.26 -3.31 -2.64
C ALA A 365 16.47 -1.78 -2.60
N ALA A 366 16.23 -1.15 -1.44
CA ALA A 366 16.46 0.29 -1.25
C ALA A 366 17.95 0.66 -1.37
N ASN A 367 18.84 -0.12 -0.74
CA ASN A 367 20.28 0.07 -0.86
C ASN A 367 20.76 -0.02 -2.31
N LEU A 368 20.24 -0.99 -3.08
CA LEU A 368 20.57 -1.09 -4.49
C LEU A 368 20.19 0.21 -5.23
N ILE A 369 18.94 0.68 -5.07
CA ILE A 369 18.47 1.90 -5.74
C ILE A 369 19.36 3.11 -5.36
N THR A 370 19.66 3.27 -4.08
CA THR A 370 20.54 4.34 -3.56
C THR A 370 21.91 4.28 -4.21
N ASN A 371 22.45 3.09 -4.44
CA ASN A 371 23.76 2.90 -5.07
C ASN A 371 23.76 3.15 -6.58
N LEU A 372 22.62 3.11 -7.26
CA LEU A 372 22.48 3.39 -8.70
C LEU A 372 22.38 4.90 -9.01
N SER A 373 23.23 5.71 -8.41
CA SER A 373 23.19 7.16 -8.58
C SER A 373 24.59 7.74 -8.81
N ALA A 374 24.67 8.69 -9.76
CA ALA A 374 25.86 9.52 -9.97
C ALA A 374 26.01 10.62 -8.89
N LEU A 375 24.93 10.87 -8.13
CA LEU A 375 24.90 11.82 -7.02
C LEU A 375 25.30 11.12 -5.72
N ASP A 376 25.73 11.90 -4.75
CA ASP A 376 26.10 11.39 -3.44
C ASP A 376 24.83 10.90 -2.69
N PRO A 377 24.79 9.63 -2.24
CA PRO A 377 23.66 9.11 -1.47
C PRO A 377 23.46 9.80 -0.11
N SER A 378 24.49 10.46 0.42
CA SER A 378 24.39 11.22 1.68
C SER A 378 23.64 12.55 1.53
N ASP A 379 23.26 12.92 0.32
CA ASP A 379 22.35 14.04 0.08
C ASP A 379 20.97 13.72 0.62
N THR A 380 20.62 14.27 1.77
CA THR A 380 19.46 13.90 2.59
C THR A 380 18.09 14.15 1.95
N ASP A 381 18.02 14.95 0.90
CA ASP A 381 16.76 15.32 0.24
C ASP A 381 16.47 14.53 -1.05
N LEU A 382 17.31 13.54 -1.39
CA LEU A 382 17.12 12.74 -2.60
C LEU A 382 15.97 11.74 -2.41
N PRO A 383 14.90 11.80 -3.24
CA PRO A 383 13.90 10.73 -3.26
C PRO A 383 14.57 9.40 -3.62
N LEU A 384 14.17 8.30 -2.98
CA LEU A 384 14.71 6.97 -3.30
C LEU A 384 14.54 6.66 -4.80
N PHE A 385 13.35 6.94 -5.35
CA PHE A 385 13.06 6.76 -6.78
C PHE A 385 13.33 8.04 -7.58
N HIS A 386 14.58 8.24 -7.95
CA HIS A 386 15.04 9.38 -8.75
C HIS A 386 15.84 8.93 -9.97
N CYS A 387 16.07 9.83 -10.93
CA CYS A 387 16.78 9.50 -12.16
C CYS A 387 18.31 9.78 -12.08
N GLY A 388 18.93 9.51 -10.92
CA GLY A 388 20.35 9.73 -10.66
C GLY A 388 21.34 8.96 -11.56
N PHE A 389 20.86 8.00 -12.32
CA PHE A 389 21.62 7.22 -13.29
C PHE A 389 21.56 7.77 -14.73
N ARG A 390 20.80 8.83 -14.99
CA ARG A 390 20.67 9.45 -16.32
C ARG A 390 21.75 10.51 -16.56
N SER A 391 22.00 10.81 -17.83
CA SER A 391 23.01 11.79 -18.24
C SER A 391 22.89 13.15 -17.56
N GLY A 392 21.66 13.62 -17.29
CA GLY A 392 21.43 14.86 -16.55
C GLY A 392 22.04 14.86 -15.15
N ALA A 393 21.94 13.73 -14.41
CA ALA A 393 22.53 13.60 -13.09
C ALA A 393 24.06 13.70 -13.11
N PHE A 394 24.70 13.12 -14.12
CA PHE A 394 26.15 13.23 -14.29
C PHE A 394 26.56 14.68 -14.54
N ASN A 395 25.79 15.44 -15.35
CA ASN A 395 26.07 16.86 -15.58
C ASN A 395 25.93 17.69 -14.31
N VAL A 396 24.86 17.45 -13.54
CA VAL A 396 24.64 18.12 -12.24
C VAL A 396 25.74 17.76 -11.25
N ALA A 397 26.10 16.48 -11.17
CA ALA A 397 27.20 16.02 -10.32
C ALA A 397 28.54 16.66 -10.62
N LEU A 398 28.79 17.04 -11.89
CA LEU A 398 30.00 17.73 -12.34
C LEU A 398 29.90 19.27 -12.30
N GLY A 399 28.72 19.81 -12.03
CA GLY A 399 28.48 21.26 -12.09
C GLY A 399 28.47 21.83 -13.53
N TRP A 400 28.14 21.00 -14.52
CA TRP A 400 28.17 21.38 -15.95
C TRP A 400 26.80 21.69 -16.53
N GLY A 401 25.73 21.49 -15.76
CA GLY A 401 24.38 21.77 -16.20
C GLY A 401 23.99 23.24 -16.11
N LYS A 402 22.98 23.64 -16.91
CA LYS A 402 22.34 24.95 -16.74
C LYS A 402 21.39 24.95 -15.52
N GLN A 403 20.95 23.78 -15.08
CA GLN A 403 20.11 23.60 -13.91
C GLN A 403 20.98 23.56 -12.64
N THR A 404 20.50 24.20 -11.60
CA THR A 404 21.05 24.00 -10.26
C THR A 404 20.73 22.59 -9.77
N LYS A 405 21.41 22.13 -8.72
CA LYS A 405 21.13 20.85 -8.10
C LYS A 405 19.70 20.79 -7.57
N GLU A 406 19.22 21.88 -6.96
CA GLU A 406 17.87 22.01 -6.40
C GLU A 406 16.80 21.95 -7.50
N GLU A 407 16.98 22.64 -8.62
CA GLU A 407 16.09 22.57 -9.78
C GLU A 407 16.03 21.16 -10.35
N TRP A 408 17.19 20.48 -10.47
CA TRP A 408 17.22 19.11 -10.98
C TRP A 408 16.55 18.14 -10.00
N LEU A 409 16.75 18.31 -8.67
CA LEU A 409 16.14 17.48 -7.65
C LEU A 409 14.61 17.57 -7.69
N SER A 410 14.05 18.77 -7.92
CA SER A 410 12.61 18.96 -8.04
C SER A 410 12.00 18.18 -9.21
N ASP A 411 12.74 18.04 -10.31
CA ASP A 411 12.30 17.37 -11.53
C ASP A 411 12.74 15.90 -11.63
N SER A 412 13.66 15.46 -10.77
CA SER A 412 14.30 14.14 -10.87
C SER A 412 13.44 12.99 -10.34
N SER A 413 12.46 13.28 -9.50
CA SER A 413 11.57 12.27 -8.91
C SER A 413 10.61 11.72 -9.95
N PHE A 414 10.47 10.40 -10.00
CA PHE A 414 9.52 9.77 -10.90
C PHE A 414 8.08 10.02 -10.49
N SER A 415 7.20 10.22 -11.48
CA SER A 415 5.78 10.42 -11.24
C SER A 415 5.13 9.17 -10.66
N LEU A 416 4.03 9.34 -9.91
CA LEU A 416 3.23 8.20 -9.43
C LEU A 416 2.74 7.30 -10.57
N GLN A 417 2.46 7.88 -11.73
CA GLN A 417 2.04 7.10 -12.90
C GLN A 417 3.19 6.27 -13.48
N THR A 418 4.40 6.82 -13.50
CA THR A 418 5.61 6.10 -13.91
C THR A 418 5.84 4.88 -13.01
N LEU A 419 5.79 5.06 -11.68
CA LEU A 419 5.97 3.95 -10.73
C LEU A 419 4.87 2.89 -10.87
N ARG A 420 3.59 3.29 -11.08
CA ARG A 420 2.51 2.34 -11.36
C ARG A 420 2.74 1.53 -12.63
N ASN A 421 3.20 2.19 -13.69
CA ASN A 421 3.52 1.53 -14.94
C ASN A 421 4.69 0.56 -14.75
N TRP A 422 5.76 0.97 -14.07
CA TRP A 422 6.92 0.14 -13.80
C TRP A 422 6.60 -1.15 -13.04
N PHE A 423 5.74 -1.06 -12.03
CA PHE A 423 5.29 -2.23 -11.30
C PHE A 423 4.54 -3.23 -12.21
N ARG A 424 3.66 -2.72 -13.10
CA ARG A 424 2.94 -3.55 -14.08
C ARG A 424 3.87 -4.10 -15.15
N ASP A 425 4.78 -3.27 -15.66
CA ASP A 425 5.71 -3.65 -16.72
C ASP A 425 6.67 -4.73 -16.23
N PHE A 426 7.16 -4.66 -14.98
CA PHE A 426 8.00 -5.70 -14.42
C PHE A 426 7.28 -7.06 -14.40
N TYR A 427 6.05 -7.09 -13.95
CA TYR A 427 5.25 -8.31 -13.95
C TYR A 427 5.05 -8.86 -15.36
N ARG A 428 4.64 -8.01 -16.29
CA ARG A 428 4.37 -8.40 -17.69
C ARG A 428 5.64 -8.86 -18.42
N ASP A 429 6.73 -8.08 -18.32
CA ASP A 429 7.91 -8.24 -19.18
C ASP A 429 8.93 -9.23 -18.61
N PHE A 430 8.88 -9.51 -17.30
CA PHE A 430 9.80 -10.45 -16.62
C PHE A 430 9.10 -11.68 -16.07
N VAL A 431 8.02 -11.50 -15.32
CA VAL A 431 7.37 -12.63 -14.65
C VAL A 431 6.58 -13.45 -15.65
N LEU A 432 5.70 -12.82 -16.44
CA LEU A 432 4.87 -13.55 -17.41
C LEU A 432 5.67 -14.09 -18.61
N GLU A 433 6.81 -13.48 -18.95
CA GLU A 433 7.69 -14.02 -19.99
C GLU A 433 8.35 -15.32 -19.55
N LYS A 434 8.81 -15.40 -18.30
CA LYS A 434 9.45 -16.60 -17.74
C LYS A 434 8.46 -17.63 -17.21
N HIS A 435 7.28 -17.18 -16.77
CA HIS A 435 6.24 -17.99 -16.15
C HIS A 435 4.88 -17.74 -16.83
N PRO A 436 4.72 -18.17 -18.11
CA PRO A 436 3.50 -17.89 -18.88
C PRO A 436 2.23 -18.50 -18.26
N GLU A 437 2.36 -19.56 -17.46
CA GLU A 437 1.27 -20.15 -16.69
C GLU A 437 0.67 -19.17 -15.66
N ALA A 438 1.47 -18.25 -15.14
CA ALA A 438 1.00 -17.23 -14.20
C ALA A 438 -0.03 -16.27 -14.86
N ALA A 439 0.03 -16.08 -16.19
CA ALA A 439 -0.94 -15.27 -16.92
C ALA A 439 -2.36 -15.86 -16.88
N GLN A 440 -2.49 -17.19 -16.81
CA GLN A 440 -3.78 -17.88 -16.69
C GLN A 440 -4.40 -17.67 -15.31
N ILE A 441 -3.56 -17.51 -14.27
CA ILE A 441 -4.00 -17.27 -12.91
C ILE A 441 -4.31 -15.79 -12.72
N HIS A 442 -3.41 -14.89 -13.18
CA HIS A 442 -3.55 -13.45 -13.00
C HIS A 442 -2.74 -12.68 -14.05
N SER A 443 -3.42 -12.06 -14.99
CA SER A 443 -2.78 -11.40 -16.13
C SER A 443 -2.32 -9.95 -15.85
N HIS A 444 -2.88 -9.29 -14.82
CA HIS A 444 -2.62 -7.88 -14.55
C HIS A 444 -2.43 -7.61 -13.07
N VAL A 445 -1.39 -6.86 -12.73
CA VAL A 445 -1.10 -6.44 -11.36
C VAL A 445 -1.15 -4.93 -11.20
N SER A 446 -1.42 -4.49 -9.97
CA SER A 446 -1.35 -3.08 -9.60
C SER A 446 -0.72 -2.91 -8.20
N PRO A 447 -0.09 -1.75 -7.90
CA PRO A 447 0.46 -1.52 -6.56
C PRO A 447 -0.59 -1.56 -5.45
N HIS A 448 -1.86 -1.27 -5.77
CA HIS A 448 -2.92 -1.35 -4.77
C HIS A 448 -3.27 -2.80 -4.42
N GLN A 449 -3.24 -3.71 -5.41
CA GLN A 449 -3.39 -5.15 -5.17
C GLN A 449 -2.26 -5.69 -4.30
N ALA A 450 -1.01 -5.24 -4.50
CA ALA A 450 0.12 -5.63 -3.66
C ALA A 450 -0.12 -5.32 -2.16
N ARG A 451 -0.77 -4.19 -1.84
CA ARG A 451 -1.15 -3.88 -0.46
C ARG A 451 -2.20 -4.86 0.10
N HIS A 452 -3.13 -5.33 -0.73
CA HIS A 452 -4.07 -6.39 -0.36
C HIS A 452 -3.36 -7.72 -0.16
N THR A 453 -2.38 -8.03 -1.03
CA THR A 453 -1.54 -9.25 -0.93
C THR A 453 -0.71 -9.25 0.35
N PHE A 454 -0.11 -8.11 0.71
CA PHE A 454 0.60 -7.97 1.99
C PHE A 454 -0.31 -8.26 3.19
N ALA A 455 -1.52 -7.68 3.19
CA ALA A 455 -2.48 -7.93 4.26
C ALA A 455 -2.92 -9.41 4.31
N GLU A 456 -3.16 -10.03 3.16
CA GLU A 456 -3.48 -11.45 3.07
C GLU A 456 -2.33 -12.34 3.55
N PHE A 457 -1.09 -12.03 3.13
CA PHE A 457 0.10 -12.71 3.62
C PHE A 457 0.24 -12.60 5.15
N ALA A 458 0.06 -11.38 5.69
CA ALA A 458 0.11 -11.16 7.12
C ALA A 458 -1.01 -11.92 7.86
N LEU A 459 -2.22 -12.01 7.30
CA LEU A 459 -3.33 -12.76 7.89
C LEU A 459 -3.07 -14.28 7.99
N ARG A 460 -2.16 -14.81 7.16
CA ARG A 460 -1.74 -16.23 7.22
C ARG A 460 -0.74 -16.52 8.34
N ARG A 461 -0.29 -15.51 9.05
CA ARG A 461 0.57 -15.67 10.22
C ARG A 461 -0.29 -15.76 11.48
N PHE A 462 0.09 -16.63 12.41
CA PHE A 462 -0.63 -16.88 13.66
C PHE A 462 0.15 -16.38 14.89
N ASP A 463 0.87 -15.29 14.75
CA ASP A 463 1.76 -14.75 15.77
C ASP A 463 1.22 -13.51 16.51
N GLY A 464 -0.10 -13.46 16.74
CA GLY A 464 -0.74 -12.42 17.55
C GLY A 464 -1.95 -11.75 16.91
N ARG A 465 -2.30 -10.53 17.35
CA ARG A 465 -3.42 -9.74 16.80
C ARG A 465 -3.11 -9.16 15.42
N ILE A 466 -3.02 -10.01 14.42
CA ILE A 466 -2.60 -9.63 13.06
C ILE A 466 -3.44 -8.49 12.47
N LYS A 467 -4.76 -8.50 12.66
CA LYS A 467 -5.64 -7.42 12.17
C LYS A 467 -5.25 -6.05 12.73
N GLU A 468 -4.89 -6.01 14.01
CA GLU A 468 -4.45 -4.80 14.70
C GLU A 468 -3.06 -4.37 14.22
N LYS A 469 -2.13 -5.29 14.09
CA LYS A 469 -0.81 -5.04 13.51
C LYS A 469 -0.89 -4.53 12.07
N ILE A 470 -1.79 -5.09 11.25
CA ILE A 470 -2.08 -4.58 9.89
C ILE A 470 -2.64 -3.16 9.97
N ARG A 471 -3.56 -2.88 10.91
CA ARG A 471 -4.11 -1.54 11.12
C ARG A 471 -3.01 -0.52 11.43
N GLU A 472 -2.15 -0.84 12.36
CA GLU A 472 -1.01 -0.01 12.78
C GLU A 472 -0.01 0.17 11.64
N HIS A 473 0.37 -0.91 10.98
CA HIS A 473 1.30 -0.87 9.84
C HIS A 473 0.75 -0.01 8.69
N PHE A 474 -0.56 -0.09 8.41
CA PHE A 474 -1.22 0.71 7.38
C PHE A 474 -1.60 2.12 7.83
N ARG A 475 -1.35 2.48 9.09
CA ARG A 475 -1.70 3.77 9.68
C ARG A 475 -3.17 4.12 9.50
N HIS A 476 -4.06 3.16 9.71
CA HIS A 476 -5.49 3.39 9.71
C HIS A 476 -5.94 3.84 11.10
N GLN A 477 -6.82 4.84 11.15
CA GLN A 477 -7.39 5.31 12.41
C GLN A 477 -8.12 4.18 13.13
N TYR A 478 -8.01 4.17 14.47
CA TYR A 478 -8.74 3.23 15.32
C TYR A 478 -10.25 3.32 15.08
N GLY A 479 -10.92 2.17 14.99
CA GLY A 479 -12.36 2.10 14.73
C GLY A 479 -12.76 2.37 13.26
N SER A 480 -11.83 2.72 12.37
CA SER A 480 -12.14 2.94 10.96
C SER A 480 -12.42 1.63 10.22
N ALA A 481 -13.37 1.66 9.28
CA ALA A 481 -13.67 0.53 8.41
C ALA A 481 -12.57 0.24 7.37
N HIS A 482 -11.49 1.04 7.33
CA HIS A 482 -10.46 0.90 6.30
C HIS A 482 -9.70 -0.42 6.39
N THR A 483 -9.34 -0.87 7.60
CA THR A 483 -8.63 -2.14 7.79
C THR A 483 -9.50 -3.33 7.36
N LYS A 484 -10.81 -3.28 7.61
CA LYS A 484 -11.74 -4.34 7.20
C LYS A 484 -11.66 -4.66 5.70
N ARG A 485 -11.48 -3.64 4.84
CA ARG A 485 -11.35 -3.83 3.39
C ARG A 485 -10.14 -4.67 2.99
N TYR A 486 -9.10 -4.69 3.81
CA TYR A 486 -7.87 -5.46 3.56
C TYR A 486 -7.87 -6.81 4.25
N THR A 487 -8.70 -7.03 5.28
CA THR A 487 -8.65 -8.21 6.12
C THR A 487 -9.93 -9.05 6.09
N GLN A 488 -11.06 -8.47 5.71
CA GLN A 488 -12.33 -9.18 5.69
C GLN A 488 -12.46 -9.98 4.38
N TYR A 489 -12.91 -11.22 4.46
CA TYR A 489 -13.14 -12.15 3.33
C TYR A 489 -11.91 -12.43 2.45
N LYS A 490 -10.70 -12.20 2.96
CA LYS A 490 -9.46 -12.49 2.21
C LYS A 490 -9.08 -13.96 2.23
N LEU A 491 -9.43 -14.64 3.31
CA LEU A 491 -9.28 -16.07 3.41
C LEU A 491 -10.68 -16.70 3.43
N SER A 492 -10.93 -17.65 2.56
CA SER A 492 -12.13 -18.48 2.65
C SER A 492 -12.12 -19.23 3.98
N GLU A 493 -13.29 -19.60 4.49
CA GLU A 493 -13.40 -20.33 5.76
C GLU A 493 -12.59 -21.64 5.71
N SER A 494 -12.67 -22.36 4.61
CA SER A 494 -11.92 -23.61 4.40
C SER A 494 -10.38 -23.39 4.39
N VAL A 495 -9.90 -22.31 3.76
CA VAL A 495 -8.45 -21.99 3.77
C VAL A 495 -7.99 -21.60 5.17
N ARG A 496 -8.80 -20.83 5.89
CA ARG A 496 -8.51 -20.45 7.27
C ARG A 496 -8.46 -21.69 8.18
N GLU A 497 -9.44 -22.57 8.09
CA GLU A 497 -9.51 -23.81 8.88
C GLU A 497 -8.31 -24.70 8.59
N ALA A 498 -7.95 -24.89 7.31
CA ALA A 498 -6.78 -25.68 6.94
C ALA A 498 -5.49 -25.10 7.54
N GLN A 499 -5.32 -23.79 7.52
CA GLN A 499 -4.16 -23.12 8.12
C GLN A 499 -4.16 -23.20 9.65
N GLU A 500 -5.33 -23.03 10.30
CA GLU A 500 -5.45 -23.20 11.74
C GLU A 500 -5.05 -24.63 12.16
N GLN A 501 -5.46 -25.64 11.39
CA GLN A 501 -5.11 -27.03 11.63
C GLN A 501 -3.63 -27.33 11.41
N GLU A 502 -3.06 -26.84 10.31
CA GLU A 502 -1.63 -27.02 10.02
C GLU A 502 -0.75 -26.39 11.11
N TYR A 503 -1.09 -25.19 11.57
CA TYR A 503 -0.36 -24.53 12.62
C TYR A 503 -0.53 -25.23 13.98
N LEU A 504 -1.72 -25.72 14.28
CA LEU A 504 -1.96 -26.52 15.48
C LEU A 504 -1.16 -27.83 15.43
N ARG A 505 -1.15 -28.50 14.29
CA ARG A 505 -0.33 -29.70 14.05
C ARG A 505 1.15 -29.45 14.35
N GLU A 506 1.69 -28.35 13.83
CA GLU A 506 3.08 -27.95 14.10
C GLU A 506 3.31 -27.68 15.59
N MET A 507 2.36 -27.00 16.27
CA MET A 507 2.43 -26.73 17.71
C MET A 507 2.40 -28.01 18.53
N ILE A 508 1.54 -28.98 18.19
CA ILE A 508 1.47 -30.29 18.85
C ILE A 508 2.80 -31.01 18.66
N GLY A 509 3.38 -30.99 17.47
CA GLY A 509 4.69 -31.55 17.18
C GLY A 509 5.79 -30.95 18.08
N ARG A 510 5.83 -29.62 18.21
CA ARG A 510 6.79 -28.92 19.09
C ARG A 510 6.61 -29.26 20.56
N ILE A 511 5.39 -29.47 21.03
CA ILE A 511 5.10 -29.94 22.40
C ILE A 511 5.60 -31.37 22.57
N SER A 512 5.43 -32.25 21.57
CA SER A 512 5.83 -33.66 21.65
C SER A 512 7.33 -33.87 21.65
N GLU A 513 8.06 -33.11 20.85
CA GLU A 513 9.53 -33.21 20.73
C GLU A 513 10.27 -32.77 21.98
N ASN A 514 9.52 -32.29 22.99
CA ASN A 514 10.06 -31.82 24.28
C ASN A 514 11.33 -30.97 24.12
N ARG A 515 11.32 -30.11 23.05
CA ARG A 515 12.45 -29.24 22.77
C ARG A 515 12.60 -28.29 23.95
N LEU A 516 13.71 -28.42 24.64
CA LEU A 516 14.09 -27.70 25.87
C LEU A 516 13.99 -26.17 25.74
N GLU A 517 13.82 -25.66 24.53
CA GLU A 517 13.83 -24.24 24.21
C GLU A 517 12.44 -23.58 24.22
N GLU A 518 11.33 -24.31 24.09
CA GLU A 518 9.99 -23.71 24.01
C GLU A 518 9.01 -24.41 24.96
N LYS A 519 8.75 -23.81 26.12
CA LYS A 519 7.75 -24.31 27.07
C LYS A 519 6.38 -23.71 26.79
N PHE A 520 5.37 -24.59 26.85
CA PHE A 520 3.97 -24.20 26.78
C PHE A 520 3.30 -24.29 28.15
N TYR A 521 2.40 -23.35 28.41
CA TYR A 521 1.74 -23.19 29.69
C TYR A 521 0.22 -23.10 29.50
N GLY A 522 -0.53 -23.55 30.46
CA GLY A 522 -1.98 -23.38 30.48
C GLY A 522 -2.77 -24.67 30.27
N PRO A 523 -4.10 -24.62 30.46
CA PRO A 523 -4.93 -25.82 30.44
C PRO A 523 -4.92 -26.58 29.12
N ALA A 524 -4.93 -25.87 27.97
CA ALA A 524 -4.89 -26.52 26.65
C ALA A 524 -3.54 -27.20 26.40
N ALA A 525 -2.42 -26.58 26.78
CA ALA A 525 -1.10 -27.19 26.65
C ALA A 525 -1.03 -28.49 27.47
N ARG A 526 -1.46 -28.44 28.74
CA ARG A 526 -1.47 -29.60 29.61
C ARG A 526 -2.35 -30.74 29.08
N ARG A 527 -3.49 -30.42 28.45
CA ARG A 527 -4.33 -31.42 27.80
C ARG A 527 -3.61 -32.09 26.64
N ILE A 528 -2.99 -31.31 25.75
CA ILE A 528 -2.21 -31.83 24.63
C ILE A 528 -1.06 -32.72 25.14
N GLU A 529 -0.35 -32.31 26.20
CA GLU A 529 0.71 -33.12 26.85
C GLU A 529 0.18 -34.48 27.37
N ILE A 530 -1.01 -34.48 28.00
CA ILE A 530 -1.65 -35.72 28.49
C ILE A 530 -2.06 -36.62 27.32
N GLU A 531 -2.62 -36.07 26.26
CA GLU A 531 -2.98 -36.81 25.04
C GLU A 531 -1.74 -37.43 24.40
N LEU A 532 -0.65 -36.67 24.26
CA LEU A 532 0.64 -37.14 23.73
C LEU A 532 1.27 -38.24 24.59
N ALA A 533 1.17 -38.15 25.91
CA ALA A 533 1.71 -39.15 26.81
C ALA A 533 1.03 -40.52 26.70
N ASN A 534 -0.17 -40.58 26.15
CA ASN A 534 -0.94 -41.81 25.95
C ASN A 534 -0.76 -42.44 24.55
N VAL A 535 0.04 -41.84 23.69
CA VAL A 535 0.26 -42.30 22.31
C VAL A 535 1.65 -42.87 22.17
N VAL A 536 1.73 -44.04 21.51
CA VAL A 536 3.00 -44.68 21.15
C VAL A 536 3.07 -44.70 19.63
N ALA A 537 3.94 -43.87 19.04
CA ALA A 537 4.31 -43.93 17.64
C ALA A 537 5.67 -44.56 17.49
N VAL A 538 5.82 -45.54 16.61
CA VAL A 538 7.07 -46.29 16.39
C VAL A 538 7.77 -45.81 15.12
N THR A 539 7.03 -45.25 14.17
CA THR A 539 7.56 -44.71 12.91
C THR A 539 7.21 -43.23 12.74
N ASP A 540 7.95 -42.54 11.85
CA ASP A 540 7.68 -41.16 11.52
C ASP A 540 6.31 -40.99 10.82
N GLU A 541 5.87 -42.00 10.05
CA GLU A 541 4.57 -42.02 9.41
C GLU A 541 3.46 -42.08 10.46
N GLU A 542 3.54 -43.00 11.41
CA GLU A 542 2.59 -43.12 12.51
C GLU A 542 2.55 -41.85 13.38
N PHE A 543 3.71 -41.22 13.58
CA PHE A 543 3.78 -39.96 14.30
C PHE A 543 3.08 -38.84 13.56
N ASN A 544 3.25 -38.73 12.23
CA ASN A 544 2.57 -37.74 11.41
C ASN A 544 1.06 -37.95 11.35
N GLU A 545 0.57 -39.19 11.20
CA GLU A 545 -0.84 -39.54 11.27
C GLU A 545 -1.47 -39.20 12.63
N MET A 546 -0.73 -39.41 13.71
CA MET A 546 -1.14 -39.01 15.05
C MET A 546 -1.29 -37.49 15.16
N LEU A 547 -0.31 -36.70 14.67
CA LEU A 547 -0.40 -35.24 14.67
C LEU A 547 -1.60 -34.73 13.89
N ASP A 548 -1.89 -35.32 12.74
CA ASP A 548 -3.05 -34.98 11.91
C ASP A 548 -4.36 -35.31 12.63
N THR A 549 -4.42 -36.46 13.29
CA THR A 549 -5.58 -36.89 14.06
C THR A 549 -5.83 -35.96 15.24
N MET A 550 -4.79 -35.65 16.00
CA MET A 550 -4.90 -34.75 17.16
C MET A 550 -5.31 -33.34 16.72
N ALA A 551 -4.68 -32.77 15.70
CA ALA A 551 -5.06 -31.46 15.17
C ALA A 551 -6.51 -31.46 14.67
N GLY A 552 -6.94 -32.55 14.02
CA GLY A 552 -8.31 -32.74 13.54
C GLY A 552 -9.39 -32.76 14.63
N ASN A 553 -9.02 -32.99 15.90
CA ASN A 553 -9.96 -32.97 17.04
C ASN A 553 -10.35 -31.54 17.48
N TYR A 554 -9.75 -30.51 16.91
CA TYR A 554 -10.03 -29.13 17.26
C TYR A 554 -10.90 -28.45 16.20
N SER A 555 -11.86 -27.65 16.64
CA SER A 555 -12.74 -26.84 15.78
C SER A 555 -12.12 -25.50 15.42
N ARG A 556 -11.29 -24.95 16.27
CA ARG A 556 -10.61 -23.67 16.07
C ARG A 556 -9.24 -23.64 16.74
N PHE A 557 -8.29 -23.00 16.06
CA PHE A 557 -7.01 -22.61 16.64
C PHE A 557 -6.70 -21.14 16.31
N VAL A 558 -6.63 -20.28 17.32
CA VAL A 558 -6.45 -18.83 17.14
C VAL A 558 -5.33 -18.31 18.03
N ALA A 559 -4.43 -17.53 17.45
CA ALA A 559 -3.35 -16.86 18.17
C ALA A 559 -3.75 -15.43 18.59
N PHE A 560 -3.35 -15.07 19.81
CA PHE A 560 -3.46 -13.73 20.39
C PHE A 560 -2.11 -13.27 20.91
N GLU A 561 -1.96 -12.00 21.19
CA GLU A 561 -0.74 -11.47 21.84
C GLU A 561 -0.47 -12.10 23.22
N TRP A 562 -1.53 -12.50 23.90
CA TRP A 562 -1.47 -13.07 25.25
C TRP A 562 -1.54 -14.60 25.29
N GLY A 563 -1.66 -15.29 24.16
CA GLY A 563 -1.74 -16.75 24.12
C GLY A 563 -2.45 -17.30 22.91
N PHE A 564 -2.66 -18.60 22.91
CA PHE A 564 -3.40 -19.32 21.89
C PHE A 564 -4.72 -19.85 22.46
N CYS A 565 -5.72 -19.94 21.61
CA CYS A 565 -6.96 -20.64 21.86
C CYS A 565 -6.96 -21.93 21.03
N ALA A 566 -6.92 -23.09 21.67
CA ALA A 566 -7.13 -24.40 21.04
C ALA A 566 -8.48 -24.95 21.50
N LEU A 567 -9.50 -24.81 20.67
CA LEU A 567 -10.89 -25.14 20.98
C LEU A 567 -11.23 -26.53 20.43
N PRO A 568 -11.39 -27.56 21.28
CA PRO A 568 -11.75 -28.91 20.82
C PRO A 568 -13.17 -28.97 20.28
N LYS A 569 -13.41 -29.87 19.33
CA LYS A 569 -14.74 -30.20 18.84
C LYS A 569 -15.59 -30.80 19.97
N GLY A 570 -16.80 -30.28 20.11
CA GLY A 570 -17.75 -30.76 21.15
C GLY A 570 -17.57 -30.11 22.53
N GLU A 571 -16.49 -29.35 22.76
CA GLU A 571 -16.26 -28.65 24.03
C GLU A 571 -16.49 -27.13 23.94
N GLU A 572 -17.11 -26.66 22.87
CA GLU A 572 -17.39 -25.27 22.62
C GLU A 572 -18.13 -24.57 23.78
N HIS A 573 -18.99 -25.34 24.47
CA HIS A 573 -19.76 -24.85 25.61
C HIS A 573 -18.93 -24.47 26.84
N LEU A 574 -17.67 -24.95 26.94
CA LEU A 574 -16.74 -24.61 28.02
C LEU A 574 -15.97 -23.31 27.76
N ALA A 575 -16.02 -22.79 26.55
CA ALA A 575 -15.32 -21.55 26.20
C ALA A 575 -15.92 -20.36 26.96
N LYS A 576 -15.08 -19.48 27.51
CA LYS A 576 -15.54 -18.30 28.25
C LYS A 576 -15.95 -17.11 27.37
N CYS A 577 -15.62 -17.15 26.09
CA CYS A 577 -15.94 -16.11 25.11
C CYS A 577 -17.29 -16.30 24.42
N HIS A 578 -18.30 -16.86 25.12
CA HIS A 578 -19.63 -17.08 24.56
C HIS A 578 -20.33 -15.78 24.17
N ASP A 579 -20.98 -15.81 23.02
CA ASP A 579 -22.04 -14.86 22.72
C ASP A 579 -23.33 -15.27 23.48
N ARG A 580 -23.82 -14.35 24.30
CA ARG A 580 -25.05 -14.60 25.12
C ARG A 580 -26.28 -14.84 24.27
N LYS A 581 -26.31 -14.40 23.01
CA LYS A 581 -27.47 -14.54 22.11
C LYS A 581 -27.48 -15.89 21.38
N THR A 582 -26.31 -16.35 20.95
CA THR A 582 -26.17 -17.56 20.15
C THR A 582 -25.80 -18.80 20.97
N GLY A 583 -25.24 -18.60 22.17
CA GLY A 583 -24.72 -19.68 23.01
C GLY A 583 -23.43 -20.30 22.47
N THR A 584 -22.86 -19.75 21.40
CA THR A 584 -21.64 -20.23 20.74
C THR A 584 -20.43 -19.37 21.08
N PRO A 585 -19.20 -19.93 21.06
CA PRO A 585 -17.99 -19.14 21.25
C PRO A 585 -17.83 -18.09 20.15
N ASN A 586 -17.65 -16.83 20.54
CA ASN A 586 -17.33 -15.75 19.63
C ASN A 586 -15.89 -15.29 19.85
N VAL A 587 -14.97 -16.10 19.34
CA VAL A 587 -13.53 -15.91 19.56
C VAL A 587 -13.04 -14.57 18.97
N ASP A 588 -13.66 -14.11 17.88
CA ASP A 588 -13.23 -12.88 17.19
C ASP A 588 -13.65 -11.59 17.93
N HIS A 589 -14.73 -11.61 18.70
CA HIS A 589 -15.30 -10.41 19.32
C HIS A 589 -15.32 -10.40 20.85
N HIS A 590 -15.40 -11.59 21.49
CA HIS A 590 -15.55 -11.69 22.94
C HIS A 590 -14.27 -12.17 23.64
N SER A 591 -13.20 -12.49 22.91
CA SER A 591 -11.92 -12.81 23.53
C SER A 591 -11.17 -11.55 23.94
N CYS A 592 -10.72 -11.56 25.19
CA CYS A 592 -9.81 -10.57 25.75
C CYS A 592 -8.86 -11.29 26.73
N LEU A 593 -7.84 -10.60 27.18
CA LEU A 593 -6.82 -11.18 28.06
C LEU A 593 -7.44 -11.85 29.28
N GLU A 594 -8.34 -11.19 29.98
CA GLU A 594 -8.96 -11.70 31.22
C GLU A 594 -9.85 -12.92 30.96
N VAL A 595 -10.61 -12.91 29.87
CA VAL A 595 -11.47 -14.02 29.45
C VAL A 595 -10.62 -15.23 29.07
N CYS A 596 -9.58 -15.02 28.26
CA CYS A 596 -8.74 -16.08 27.75
C CYS A 596 -7.87 -16.71 28.83
N LEU A 597 -7.25 -15.92 29.73
CA LEU A 597 -6.41 -16.47 30.80
C LEU A 597 -7.21 -17.36 31.76
N GLY A 598 -8.49 -17.13 31.92
CA GLY A 598 -9.39 -17.98 32.71
C GLY A 598 -10.04 -19.12 31.92
N CYS A 599 -9.80 -19.26 30.62
CA CYS A 599 -10.46 -20.24 29.76
C CYS A 599 -9.72 -21.59 29.73
N PRO A 600 -10.45 -22.75 29.75
CA PRO A 600 -9.83 -24.06 29.67
C PRO A 600 -9.17 -24.35 28.32
N HIS A 601 -9.51 -23.59 27.26
CA HIS A 601 -8.98 -23.78 25.92
C HIS A 601 -7.78 -22.88 25.62
N SER A 602 -7.22 -22.19 26.61
CA SER A 602 -6.10 -21.29 26.41
C SER A 602 -4.75 -21.92 26.75
N MET A 603 -3.72 -21.56 25.96
CA MET A 603 -2.32 -21.87 26.25
C MET A 603 -1.41 -20.71 25.85
N ASN A 604 -0.18 -20.71 26.34
CA ASN A 604 0.83 -19.68 26.13
C ASN A 604 2.21 -20.31 25.94
N ASN A 605 3.09 -19.65 25.20
CA ASN A 605 4.52 -19.98 25.13
C ASN A 605 5.36 -18.92 25.86
N GLU A 606 6.71 -19.07 25.86
CA GLU A 606 7.62 -18.13 26.53
C GLU A 606 7.54 -16.71 25.96
N ILE A 607 7.35 -16.53 24.64
CA ILE A 607 7.24 -15.20 24.02
C ILE A 607 6.02 -14.46 24.56
N GLN A 608 4.90 -15.15 24.67
CA GLN A 608 3.67 -14.57 25.20
C GLN A 608 3.72 -14.33 26.70
N LYS A 609 4.54 -15.11 27.42
CA LYS A 609 4.81 -14.89 28.84
C LYS A 609 5.44 -13.51 29.11
N GLU A 610 6.38 -13.07 28.28
CA GLU A 610 6.92 -11.72 28.37
C GLU A 610 5.85 -10.64 28.16
N THR A 611 4.95 -10.86 27.21
CA THR A 611 3.80 -9.95 26.97
C THR A 611 2.88 -9.90 28.18
N LEU A 612 2.62 -11.06 28.81
CA LEU A 612 1.81 -11.14 30.03
C LEU A 612 2.49 -10.42 31.21
N ILE A 613 3.81 -10.52 31.36
CA ILE A 613 4.57 -9.79 32.39
C ILE A 613 4.40 -8.28 32.19
N ARG A 614 4.56 -7.77 30.97
CA ARG A 614 4.38 -6.34 30.65
C ARG A 614 2.94 -5.88 30.92
N ALA A 615 1.96 -6.68 30.53
CA ALA A 615 0.55 -6.41 30.83
C ALA A 615 0.30 -6.38 32.34
N GLY A 616 0.89 -7.32 33.09
CA GLY A 616 0.80 -7.36 34.55
C GLY A 616 1.34 -6.11 35.24
N ILE A 617 2.47 -5.59 34.77
CA ILE A 617 3.04 -4.32 35.27
C ILE A 617 2.06 -3.15 35.02
N SER A 618 1.51 -3.07 33.81
CA SER A 618 0.54 -2.00 33.45
C SER A 618 -0.74 -2.10 34.27
N HIS A 619 -1.31 -3.29 34.40
CA HIS A 619 -2.51 -3.50 35.22
C HIS A 619 -2.26 -3.22 36.71
N ASN A 620 -1.09 -3.56 37.24
CA ASN A 620 -0.74 -3.26 38.63
C ASN A 620 -0.62 -1.75 38.88
N ALA A 621 -0.08 -0.99 37.92
CA ALA A 621 -0.05 0.46 37.99
C ALA A 621 -1.47 1.06 37.96
N ILE A 622 -2.36 0.57 37.12
CA ILE A 622 -3.76 0.99 37.05
C ILE A 622 -4.50 0.63 38.37
N ALA A 623 -4.33 -0.60 38.85
CA ALA A 623 -4.95 -1.05 40.09
C ALA A 623 -4.61 -0.15 41.31
N LYS A 624 -3.39 0.37 41.35
CA LYS A 624 -2.90 1.22 42.43
C LYS A 624 -3.30 2.70 42.29
N ASN A 625 -3.36 3.21 41.07
CA ASN A 625 -3.39 4.65 40.84
C ASN A 625 -4.70 5.15 40.20
N HIS A 626 -5.61 4.27 39.76
CA HIS A 626 -6.82 4.70 39.05
C HIS A 626 -7.90 5.16 40.00
N SER A 627 -8.48 6.35 39.75
CA SER A 627 -9.49 6.98 40.61
C SER A 627 -10.84 6.25 40.62
N LEU A 628 -11.19 5.51 39.56
CA LEU A 628 -12.42 4.72 39.46
C LEU A 628 -12.19 3.32 40.02
N LYS A 629 -12.81 3.03 41.17
CA LYS A 629 -12.68 1.74 41.87
C LYS A 629 -12.99 0.52 40.97
N ALA A 630 -14.02 0.61 40.14
CA ALA A 630 -14.37 -0.50 39.22
C ALA A 630 -13.22 -0.86 38.25
N ILE A 631 -12.47 0.12 37.73
CA ILE A 631 -11.32 -0.10 36.85
C ILE A 631 -10.14 -0.66 37.63
N ALA A 632 -9.91 -0.16 38.86
CA ALA A 632 -8.88 -0.66 39.75
C ALA A 632 -9.11 -2.14 40.12
N ASP A 633 -10.37 -2.50 40.45
CA ASP A 633 -10.76 -3.88 40.78
C ASP A 633 -10.61 -4.83 39.60
N LEU A 634 -11.01 -4.41 38.39
CA LEU A 634 -10.80 -5.18 37.15
C LEU A 634 -9.31 -5.42 36.90
N SER A 635 -8.50 -4.38 37.02
CA SER A 635 -7.05 -4.49 36.85
C SER A 635 -6.40 -5.39 37.91
N THR A 636 -6.88 -5.34 39.17
CA THR A 636 -6.42 -6.25 40.22
C THR A 636 -6.75 -7.71 39.88
N SER A 637 -7.93 -7.96 39.31
CA SER A 637 -8.33 -9.31 38.88
C SER A 637 -7.47 -9.80 37.72
N ALA A 638 -7.16 -8.93 36.76
CA ALA A 638 -6.26 -9.24 35.63
C ALA A 638 -4.86 -9.61 36.14
N VAL A 639 -4.29 -8.86 37.08
CA VAL A 639 -2.97 -9.18 37.68
C VAL A 639 -2.97 -10.59 38.29
N LYS A 640 -4.00 -10.94 39.07
CA LYS A 640 -4.11 -12.27 39.69
C LYS A 640 -4.16 -13.40 38.64
N LEU A 641 -4.87 -13.19 37.54
CA LEU A 641 -4.96 -14.18 36.46
C LEU A 641 -3.61 -14.33 35.74
N ILE A 642 -2.91 -13.23 35.50
CA ILE A 642 -1.58 -13.22 34.89
C ILE A 642 -0.58 -13.96 35.78
N GLU A 643 -0.55 -13.62 37.06
CA GLU A 643 0.35 -14.28 38.04
C GLU A 643 0.11 -15.78 38.12
N ARG A 644 -1.15 -16.22 38.18
CA ARG A 644 -1.49 -17.65 38.14
C ARG A 644 -1.00 -18.32 36.88
N ARG A 645 -1.14 -17.67 35.74
CA ARG A 645 -0.71 -18.22 34.45
C ARG A 645 0.81 -18.34 34.35
N ILE A 646 1.54 -17.31 34.80
CA ILE A 646 3.02 -17.27 34.75
C ILE A 646 3.65 -18.25 35.75
N LEU A 647 3.07 -18.33 36.95
CA LEU A 647 3.61 -19.18 38.04
C LEU A 647 3.16 -20.65 37.97
N GLY A 648 2.26 -20.98 37.05
CA GLY A 648 1.76 -22.35 36.87
C GLY A 648 0.90 -22.84 38.05
N LYS A 649 0.35 -21.93 38.87
CA LYS A 649 -0.46 -22.24 40.06
C LYS A 649 -1.95 -22.22 39.78
#